data_7f9c160bfa6c8e5d52f7a6a1f6886691
#
_entry.id   7f9c160bfa6c8e5d52f7a6a1f6886691
#
_cell.length_a   1.000
_cell.length_b   1.000
_cell.length_c   1.000
_cell.angle_alpha   90.00
_cell.angle_beta   90.00
_cell.angle_gamma   90.00
#
_symmetry.space_group_name_H-M   'P 1'
#
loop_
_entity.id
_entity.type
_entity.pdbx_description
1 polymer ?
#
loop_
_entity_poly.entity_id
_entity_poly.type
_entity_poly.pdbx_seq_one_letter_code
_entity_poly.pdbx_strand_id
1 'polypeptide(L)'
;MTCLLLFGVTSLVQAETKIYGLNYSSMGTSVAEVDLDAVNGETPTALTKSIEELGIEEPVAGTAVGNKYYALGYDPNTYAFGLYSVNFTTGKVVNIATYKIGTPGDRMTALCYDESTGTLYGAEMTYDEEENWFTALYSINPNNGNITKLATYDKKDVKALAADGKGGIYLVYNGRNSSLQTSPRIWYISTSTYEKTDFLMDSQTICKSTNLNSALLSADGNTLYYLTYEQLFAADLTAKTITKVGDLKSNLIGITFTKSTEDATPSATDKPKANTRLLVSKTWYGDLMGTAPRDKDMKKEYYFYNYNYQVARVSKFGRTYNTNGTIADYQIMYYTKNAFNDNDQLTDTKVYQYGLYDFGDYAMKPSYSGNATYTYNEAGQMATMNDGSYLHTYTYDAEGNVATEVVTNANTGKWSRTYEYFDYVAPGKPGAVTSEGAYSSYNYNMLYTYDDNLNLTVAEKQTYTIDEEYGDMMPLTVQREEWTYEDNFLVRYTRYQFDKDGQPAPEFKIEYTMVDNNPDKVMATEYTSTDNGTSWYQQGIPYMSEYQEFGDDPAPTAMDVVAYKDAESLNTTVLNMSIPELAYENENLLLAIYRDGQPIDTVSVMEVLVQPEDFGMPYLEYRDAHVYNGTHDYFVQPMTGDVNNPSSLTGYLIPAPSEVIMDLDLPAVKDLALTSARKEKVGSGLTASTEKYGTFSWTNPEYPEEYQFISNSLMLNKAQAAESESQDPNCTSLEASIYTTTNVYVLTRYAYGKALSDTVTVTVSDLDKLIATGISSTTTAEGLQISYANSRLSLQDKANVSVFAINGELRMKEEQTESVDLSRLAKGSYMILVEKNGQVSALKVTK
;
A
#
# COMPACT_ATOMS: atom_id res chain seq x y z
N MET A 1 54.33 -40.61 -20.46
CA MET A 1 53.24 -41.08 -19.59
C MET A 1 53.36 -40.25 -18.32
N THR A 2 52.84 -39.05 -18.35
CA THR A 2 52.91 -38.06 -17.27
C THR A 2 51.47 -37.79 -16.79
N CYS A 3 51.19 -38.26 -15.62
CA CYS A 3 49.90 -38.13 -14.94
C CYS A 3 49.77 -36.70 -14.44
N LEU A 4 48.87 -35.90 -15.04
CA LEU A 4 48.46 -34.60 -14.54
C LEU A 4 47.41 -34.80 -13.48
N LEU A 5 47.77 -34.59 -12.19
CA LEU A 5 46.84 -34.47 -11.08
C LEU A 5 46.20 -33.10 -11.17
N LEU A 6 44.91 -33.07 -11.58
CA LEU A 6 44.06 -31.90 -11.35
C LEU A 6 43.71 -31.86 -9.85
N PHE A 7 44.35 -30.93 -9.13
CA PHE A 7 43.81 -30.47 -7.84
C PHE A 7 42.59 -29.59 -8.15
N GLY A 8 41.41 -30.17 -7.95
CA GLY A 8 40.22 -29.37 -7.81
C GLY A 8 40.38 -28.52 -6.55
N VAL A 9 40.54 -27.22 -6.74
CA VAL A 9 40.33 -26.26 -5.68
C VAL A 9 38.85 -26.22 -5.41
N THR A 10 38.38 -27.04 -4.46
CA THR A 10 37.13 -26.72 -3.78
C THR A 10 37.39 -25.44 -3.00
N SER A 11 36.81 -24.34 -3.47
CA SER A 11 36.66 -23.15 -2.63
C SER A 11 35.87 -23.60 -1.40
N LEU A 12 36.58 -23.77 -0.29
CA LEU A 12 35.97 -23.80 1.04
C LEU A 12 35.26 -22.45 1.16
N VAL A 13 33.94 -22.47 1.07
CA VAL A 13 33.11 -21.39 1.57
C VAL A 13 33.51 -21.26 3.03
N GLN A 14 34.27 -20.24 3.35
CA GLN A 14 34.64 -19.91 4.72
C GLN A 14 33.34 -19.51 5.38
N ALA A 15 32.83 -20.35 6.32
CA ALA A 15 31.64 -20.05 7.07
C ALA A 15 31.84 -18.70 7.74
N GLU A 16 30.86 -17.82 7.66
CA GLU A 16 30.91 -16.54 8.35
C GLU A 16 31.14 -16.76 9.83
N THR A 17 32.17 -16.09 10.34
CA THR A 17 32.62 -16.17 11.73
C THR A 17 32.07 -15.01 12.56
N LYS A 18 31.25 -14.11 11.96
CA LYS A 18 30.77 -12.92 12.65
C LYS A 18 29.36 -13.09 13.20
N ILE A 19 29.20 -12.67 14.45
CA ILE A 19 27.90 -12.49 15.08
C ILE A 19 27.61 -11.00 15.28
N TYR A 20 26.37 -10.64 15.23
CA TYR A 20 25.85 -9.30 15.43
C TYR A 20 24.94 -9.28 16.64
N GLY A 21 24.87 -8.15 17.32
CA GLY A 21 23.98 -7.96 18.47
C GLY A 21 23.98 -6.53 18.96
N LEU A 22 23.10 -6.24 19.89
CA LEU A 22 23.06 -4.94 20.56
C LEU A 22 24.10 -4.94 21.68
N ASN A 23 25.15 -4.14 21.51
CA ASN A 23 26.18 -3.94 22.52
C ASN A 23 25.71 -2.91 23.54
N TYR A 24 25.35 -3.38 24.72
CA TYR A 24 24.95 -2.52 25.84
C TYR A 24 26.18 -2.16 26.70
N SER A 25 26.55 -0.90 26.70
CA SER A 25 27.68 -0.38 27.51
C SER A 25 27.26 0.88 28.26
N SER A 26 28.06 1.30 29.22
CA SER A 26 27.87 2.56 29.94
C SER A 26 28.04 3.82 29.07
N MET A 27 28.41 3.66 27.79
CA MET A 27 28.53 4.72 26.79
C MET A 27 27.42 4.67 25.73
N GLY A 28 26.37 3.90 25.99
CA GLY A 28 25.23 3.75 25.11
C GLY A 28 25.14 2.35 24.46
N THR A 29 24.02 2.12 23.77
CA THR A 29 23.74 0.86 23.07
C THR A 29 23.95 1.06 21.58
N SER A 30 24.67 0.17 20.92
CA SER A 30 24.91 0.20 19.47
C SER A 30 24.70 -1.20 18.88
N VAL A 31 24.37 -1.31 17.60
CA VAL A 31 24.53 -2.57 16.88
C VAL A 31 26.02 -2.80 16.68
N ALA A 32 26.51 -3.96 17.08
CA ALA A 32 27.93 -4.29 17.03
C ALA A 32 28.16 -5.69 16.46
N GLU A 33 29.34 -5.90 15.91
CA GLU A 33 29.81 -7.20 15.43
C GLU A 33 30.97 -7.75 16.26
N VAL A 34 31.08 -9.06 16.32
CA VAL A 34 32.17 -9.80 16.93
C VAL A 34 32.54 -10.98 16.05
N ASP A 35 33.84 -11.19 15.84
CA ASP A 35 34.32 -12.40 15.18
C ASP A 35 34.29 -13.57 16.13
N LEU A 36 33.64 -14.67 15.78
CA LEU A 36 33.58 -15.90 16.59
C LEU A 36 34.93 -16.52 16.83
N ASP A 37 35.90 -16.38 15.90
CA ASP A 37 37.23 -16.93 16.02
C ASP A 37 38.12 -16.09 16.98
N ALA A 38 37.71 -14.85 17.24
CA ALA A 38 38.43 -13.89 18.05
C ALA A 38 37.78 -13.52 19.38
N VAL A 39 36.74 -14.26 19.80
CA VAL A 39 35.87 -13.93 20.96
C VAL A 39 36.61 -13.73 22.28
N ASN A 40 37.82 -14.32 22.48
CA ASN A 40 38.49 -14.26 23.76
C ASN A 40 39.06 -12.87 24.11
N GLY A 41 38.22 -12.08 24.81
CA GLY A 41 38.62 -10.79 25.36
C GLY A 41 38.52 -9.63 24.35
N GLU A 42 37.87 -9.81 23.21
CA GLU A 42 37.60 -8.73 22.29
C GLU A 42 36.44 -7.83 22.75
N THR A 43 36.50 -6.59 22.34
CA THR A 43 35.41 -5.64 22.49
C THR A 43 34.64 -5.64 21.19
N PRO A 44 33.30 -5.82 21.19
CA PRO A 44 32.48 -5.74 19.99
C PRO A 44 32.73 -4.43 19.23
N THR A 45 32.83 -4.51 17.92
CA THR A 45 33.01 -3.33 17.06
C THR A 45 31.64 -2.74 16.76
N ALA A 46 31.41 -1.50 17.16
CA ALA A 46 30.16 -0.80 16.88
C ALA A 46 30.03 -0.53 15.38
N LEU A 47 28.90 -0.92 14.80
CA LEU A 47 28.52 -0.66 13.40
C LEU A 47 27.67 0.59 13.25
N THR A 48 26.98 1.00 14.30
CA THR A 48 26.08 2.15 14.31
C THR A 48 26.47 3.12 15.41
N LYS A 49 25.95 4.34 15.35
CA LYS A 49 25.97 5.26 16.48
C LYS A 49 25.23 4.64 17.69
N SER A 50 25.34 5.27 18.85
CA SER A 50 24.60 4.85 20.03
C SER A 50 23.09 4.82 19.74
N ILE A 51 22.43 3.74 20.13
CA ILE A 51 20.98 3.57 19.94
C ILE A 51 20.17 4.55 20.83
N GLU A 52 20.74 5.05 21.92
CA GLU A 52 20.11 6.12 22.71
C GLU A 52 20.05 7.43 21.93
N GLU A 53 21.08 7.73 21.11
CA GLU A 53 21.01 8.79 20.11
C GLU A 53 20.04 8.47 18.97
N LEU A 54 19.64 7.21 18.81
CA LEU A 54 18.77 6.68 17.76
C LEU A 54 17.34 6.39 18.25
N GLY A 55 17.03 6.61 19.52
CA GLY A 55 15.68 6.50 20.06
C GLY A 55 15.23 5.11 20.51
N ILE A 56 16.17 4.26 21.00
CA ILE A 56 15.80 3.00 21.68
C ILE A 56 16.54 2.93 23.01
N GLU A 57 15.78 2.82 24.10
CA GLU A 57 16.31 2.63 25.46
C GLU A 57 16.10 1.19 25.92
N GLU A 58 16.95 0.69 26.78
CA GLU A 58 16.87 -0.64 27.40
C GLU A 58 16.47 -1.75 26.40
N PRO A 59 17.25 -2.02 25.37
CA PRO A 59 16.95 -3.09 24.43
C PRO A 59 16.95 -4.44 25.14
N VAL A 60 15.95 -5.28 24.88
CA VAL A 60 15.76 -6.56 25.56
C VAL A 60 15.98 -7.78 24.67
N ALA A 61 15.77 -7.65 23.37
CA ALA A 61 15.97 -8.72 22.38
C ALA A 61 16.18 -8.14 20.99
N GLY A 62 16.69 -8.96 20.07
CA GLY A 62 16.85 -8.57 18.69
C GLY A 62 17.23 -9.73 17.77
N THR A 63 17.13 -9.48 16.47
CA THR A 63 17.51 -10.42 15.41
C THR A 63 17.79 -9.65 14.13
N ALA A 64 18.58 -10.21 13.20
CA ALA A 64 18.84 -9.58 11.92
C ALA A 64 18.04 -10.22 10.78
N VAL A 65 17.67 -9.39 9.81
CA VAL A 65 17.01 -9.78 8.56
C VAL A 65 17.64 -8.96 7.44
N GLY A 66 18.42 -9.59 6.57
CA GLY A 66 19.16 -8.89 5.52
C GLY A 66 20.09 -7.81 6.10
N ASN A 67 19.92 -6.56 5.70
CA ASN A 67 20.71 -5.42 6.18
C ASN A 67 20.06 -4.68 7.36
N LYS A 68 18.98 -5.22 7.95
CA LYS A 68 18.28 -4.63 9.09
C LYS A 68 18.47 -5.47 10.34
N TYR A 69 18.62 -4.79 11.46
CA TYR A 69 18.55 -5.39 12.78
C TYR A 69 17.23 -5.00 13.44
N TYR A 70 16.38 -5.97 13.77
CA TYR A 70 15.15 -5.74 14.53
C TYR A 70 15.45 -5.81 16.01
N ALA A 71 14.99 -4.84 16.77
CA ALA A 71 15.18 -4.75 18.21
C ALA A 71 13.85 -4.55 18.93
N LEU A 72 13.71 -5.21 20.09
CA LEU A 72 12.69 -4.89 21.09
C LEU A 72 13.32 -4.05 22.19
N GLY A 73 12.67 -2.97 22.54
CA GLY A 73 13.17 -2.06 23.57
C GLY A 73 12.14 -0.99 23.91
N TYR A 74 12.55 -0.03 24.72
CA TYR A 74 11.69 1.08 25.13
C TYR A 74 12.02 2.33 24.35
N ASP A 75 11.00 3.11 24.05
CA ASP A 75 11.18 4.47 23.55
C ASP A 75 11.70 5.34 24.71
N PRO A 76 12.82 6.07 24.55
CA PRO A 76 13.42 6.86 25.60
C PRO A 76 12.54 8.02 26.07
N ASN A 77 11.61 8.44 25.24
CA ASN A 77 10.77 9.61 25.54
C ASN A 77 9.45 9.20 26.21
N THR A 78 8.85 8.09 25.76
CA THR A 78 7.52 7.66 26.22
C THR A 78 7.55 6.46 27.14
N TYR A 79 8.72 5.78 27.28
CA TYR A 79 8.88 4.47 27.93
C TYR A 79 7.90 3.41 27.39
N ALA A 80 7.39 3.62 26.19
CA ALA A 80 6.56 2.65 25.54
C ALA A 80 7.42 1.51 24.96
N PHE A 81 7.01 0.29 25.19
CA PHE A 81 7.68 -0.87 24.64
C PHE A 81 7.37 -1.01 23.14
N GLY A 82 8.38 -1.23 22.31
CA GLY A 82 8.20 -1.26 20.87
C GLY A 82 9.11 -2.22 20.12
N LEU A 83 8.77 -2.42 18.85
CA LEU A 83 9.58 -3.09 17.84
C LEU A 83 10.21 -2.03 16.94
N TYR A 84 11.51 -2.07 16.83
CA TYR A 84 12.32 -1.15 16.04
C TYR A 84 13.11 -1.91 14.98
N SER A 85 13.43 -1.28 13.85
CA SER A 85 14.45 -1.75 12.93
C SER A 85 15.58 -0.76 12.82
N VAL A 86 16.81 -1.27 12.79
CA VAL A 86 18.03 -0.49 12.61
C VAL A 86 18.70 -0.95 11.32
N ASN A 87 18.90 -0.05 10.38
CA ASN A 87 19.62 -0.36 9.15
C ASN A 87 21.14 -0.37 9.41
N PHE A 88 21.84 -1.47 9.11
CA PHE A 88 23.27 -1.61 9.36
C PHE A 88 24.13 -0.59 8.59
N THR A 89 23.71 -0.24 7.37
CA THR A 89 24.48 0.64 6.49
C THR A 89 24.33 2.11 6.88
N THR A 90 23.09 2.54 7.14
CA THR A 90 22.77 3.95 7.38
C THR A 90 22.70 4.30 8.86
N GLY A 91 22.60 3.30 9.75
CA GLY A 91 22.32 3.50 11.17
C GLY A 91 20.91 4.02 11.45
N LYS A 92 20.04 4.10 10.44
CA LYS A 92 18.67 4.60 10.60
C LYS A 92 17.84 3.67 11.48
N VAL A 93 17.18 4.24 12.49
CA VAL A 93 16.21 3.53 13.34
C VAL A 93 14.79 3.90 12.89
N VAL A 94 13.92 2.90 12.81
CA VAL A 94 12.49 3.08 12.54
C VAL A 94 11.72 2.35 13.65
N ASN A 95 10.81 3.06 14.30
CA ASN A 95 9.81 2.44 15.18
C ASN A 95 8.75 1.79 14.29
N ILE A 96 8.65 0.46 14.32
CA ILE A 96 7.69 -0.30 13.51
C ILE A 96 6.36 -0.41 14.24
N ALA A 97 6.39 -0.63 15.56
CA ALA A 97 5.19 -0.74 16.37
C ALA A 97 5.48 -0.44 17.83
N THR A 98 4.47 0.09 18.51
CA THR A 98 4.48 0.32 19.96
C THR A 98 3.41 -0.55 20.60
N TYR A 99 3.79 -1.28 21.64
CA TYR A 99 2.90 -2.19 22.38
C TYR A 99 2.48 -1.55 23.68
N LYS A 100 1.16 -1.39 23.88
CA LYS A 100 0.63 -0.77 25.11
C LYS A 100 0.83 -1.70 26.32
N ILE A 101 1.18 -1.13 27.46
CA ILE A 101 1.27 -1.86 28.72
C ILE A 101 -0.05 -2.59 29.03
N GLY A 102 0.02 -3.87 29.34
CA GLY A 102 -1.14 -4.74 29.60
C GLY A 102 -1.77 -5.33 28.32
N THR A 103 -1.21 -5.06 27.14
CA THR A 103 -1.62 -5.72 25.89
C THR A 103 -0.63 -6.84 25.52
N PRO A 104 -1.05 -7.82 24.71
CA PRO A 104 -0.13 -8.86 24.23
C PRO A 104 1.10 -8.24 23.57
N GLY A 105 2.28 -8.73 23.91
CA GLY A 105 3.56 -8.30 23.34
C GLY A 105 4.29 -7.19 24.10
N ASP A 106 3.69 -6.58 25.12
CA ASP A 106 4.30 -5.51 25.92
C ASP A 106 5.49 -5.94 26.80
N ARG A 107 5.72 -7.24 26.88
CA ARG A 107 6.76 -7.86 27.72
C ARG A 107 7.60 -8.91 26.99
N MET A 108 7.65 -8.82 25.68
CA MET A 108 8.48 -9.74 24.91
C MET A 108 9.94 -9.61 25.31
N THR A 109 10.56 -10.76 25.59
CA THR A 109 11.96 -10.84 26.04
C THR A 109 12.85 -11.60 25.06
N ALA A 110 12.29 -12.10 23.97
CA ALA A 110 13.00 -12.87 22.97
C ALA A 110 12.41 -12.63 21.58
N LEU A 111 13.27 -12.59 20.58
CA LEU A 111 12.93 -12.34 19.18
C LEU A 111 13.81 -13.21 18.28
N CYS A 112 13.25 -13.80 17.24
CA CYS A 112 14.02 -14.40 16.14
C CYS A 112 13.28 -14.24 14.83
N TYR A 113 14.02 -14.38 13.73
CA TYR A 113 13.46 -14.37 12.38
C TYR A 113 13.64 -15.74 11.73
N ASP A 114 12.59 -16.26 11.12
CA ASP A 114 12.62 -17.48 10.33
C ASP A 114 12.60 -17.11 8.84
N GLU A 115 13.72 -17.29 8.17
CA GLU A 115 13.87 -17.02 6.75
C GLU A 115 12.98 -17.88 5.86
N SER A 116 12.65 -19.10 6.30
CA SER A 116 11.81 -20.01 5.51
C SER A 116 10.36 -19.53 5.38
N THR A 117 9.87 -18.79 6.36
CA THR A 117 8.49 -18.27 6.41
C THR A 117 8.40 -16.76 6.27
N GLY A 118 9.53 -16.04 6.34
CA GLY A 118 9.56 -14.58 6.33
C GLY A 118 8.94 -13.97 7.59
N THR A 119 8.91 -14.69 8.70
CA THR A 119 8.16 -14.32 9.91
C THR A 119 9.10 -14.03 11.06
N LEU A 120 8.87 -12.91 11.76
CA LEU A 120 9.43 -12.69 13.09
C LEU A 120 8.61 -13.44 14.13
N TYR A 121 9.29 -14.10 15.07
CA TYR A 121 8.68 -14.73 16.22
C TYR A 121 9.15 -14.03 17.49
N GLY A 122 8.19 -13.72 18.37
CA GLY A 122 8.45 -13.16 19.69
C GLY A 122 7.91 -14.06 20.81
N ALA A 123 8.52 -14.02 21.96
CA ALA A 123 8.01 -14.73 23.14
C ALA A 123 8.06 -13.84 24.39
N GLU A 124 7.05 -14.02 25.24
CA GLU A 124 6.95 -13.35 26.53
C GLU A 124 6.47 -14.28 27.65
N MET A 125 6.76 -13.91 28.90
CA MET A 125 6.11 -14.46 30.05
C MET A 125 5.06 -13.45 30.51
N THR A 126 3.79 -13.79 30.37
CA THR A 126 2.64 -12.95 30.70
C THR A 126 1.61 -13.69 31.56
N TYR A 127 0.50 -13.07 31.88
CA TYR A 127 -0.58 -13.63 32.70
C TYR A 127 -1.94 -13.36 32.05
N ASP A 128 -2.90 -14.24 32.39
CA ASP A 128 -4.29 -14.07 31.98
C ASP A 128 -5.08 -13.20 33.00
N GLU A 129 -6.36 -12.99 32.71
CA GLU A 129 -7.28 -12.20 33.55
C GLU A 129 -7.42 -12.79 34.97
N GLU A 130 -7.08 -14.07 35.16
CA GLU A 130 -7.10 -14.78 36.46
C GLU A 130 -5.74 -14.76 37.18
N GLU A 131 -4.79 -13.95 36.66
CA GLU A 131 -3.41 -13.83 37.15
C GLU A 131 -2.57 -15.13 37.03
N ASN A 132 -2.98 -16.08 36.16
CA ASN A 132 -2.17 -17.26 35.89
C ASN A 132 -1.06 -16.95 34.91
N TRP A 133 0.18 -17.13 35.33
CA TRP A 133 1.35 -16.87 34.50
C TRP A 133 1.60 -18.00 33.52
N PHE A 134 1.85 -17.64 32.26
CA PHE A 134 2.20 -18.55 31.17
C PHE A 134 3.26 -17.94 30.24
N THR A 135 3.77 -18.75 29.32
CA THR A 135 4.62 -18.32 28.22
C THR A 135 3.80 -18.25 26.96
N ALA A 136 3.78 -17.11 26.31
CA ALA A 136 3.13 -16.91 25.00
C ALA A 136 4.18 -16.83 23.87
N LEU A 137 3.86 -17.44 22.74
CA LEU A 137 4.59 -17.32 21.47
C LEU A 137 3.73 -16.57 20.47
N TYR A 138 4.34 -15.61 19.78
CA TYR A 138 3.70 -14.77 18.79
C TYR A 138 4.41 -14.86 17.45
N SER A 139 3.65 -14.70 16.36
CA SER A 139 4.20 -14.21 15.09
C SER A 139 4.07 -12.69 15.04
N ILE A 140 5.04 -12.05 14.44
CA ILE A 140 5.12 -10.60 14.32
C ILE A 140 5.34 -10.27 12.85
N ASN A 141 4.53 -9.40 12.29
CA ASN A 141 4.76 -8.92 10.93
C ASN A 141 5.91 -7.90 10.95
N PRO A 142 7.03 -8.15 10.24
CA PRO A 142 8.20 -7.27 10.30
C PRO A 142 7.96 -5.87 9.70
N ASN A 143 6.90 -5.68 8.92
CA ASN A 143 6.63 -4.41 8.25
C ASN A 143 5.75 -3.44 9.07
N ASN A 144 4.89 -3.98 9.95
CA ASN A 144 3.93 -3.17 10.71
C ASN A 144 3.82 -3.57 12.19
N GLY A 145 4.60 -4.54 12.63
CA GLY A 145 4.63 -5.01 14.02
C GLY A 145 3.36 -5.69 14.53
N ASN A 146 2.38 -5.95 13.65
CA ASN A 146 1.17 -6.65 14.08
C ASN A 146 1.50 -8.03 14.61
N ILE A 147 0.98 -8.35 15.79
CA ILE A 147 1.23 -9.61 16.49
C ILE A 147 0.02 -10.54 16.42
N THR A 148 0.30 -11.82 16.26
CA THR A 148 -0.71 -12.88 16.36
C THR A 148 -0.23 -13.92 17.37
N LYS A 149 -1.03 -14.19 18.40
CA LYS A 149 -0.71 -15.22 19.38
C LYS A 149 -0.85 -16.60 18.74
N LEU A 150 0.22 -17.37 18.75
CA LEU A 150 0.30 -18.69 18.11
C LEU A 150 0.06 -19.82 19.10
N ALA A 151 0.68 -19.72 20.27
CA ALA A 151 0.60 -20.78 21.29
C ALA A 151 0.81 -20.24 22.70
N THR A 152 0.39 -21.06 23.66
CA THR A 152 0.56 -20.82 25.10
C THR A 152 1.20 -22.04 25.73
N TYR A 153 2.21 -21.85 26.59
CA TYR A 153 2.95 -22.90 27.25
C TYR A 153 3.01 -22.65 28.77
N ASP A 154 3.47 -23.64 29.51
CA ASP A 154 3.73 -23.48 30.94
C ASP A 154 4.67 -22.30 31.20
N LYS A 155 4.48 -21.60 32.29
CA LYS A 155 5.31 -20.46 32.71
C LYS A 155 6.81 -20.78 32.66
N LYS A 156 7.55 -20.03 31.81
CA LYS A 156 9.01 -20.08 31.72
C LYS A 156 9.59 -18.68 31.61
N ASP A 157 10.74 -18.48 32.22
CA ASP A 157 11.54 -17.27 32.09
C ASP A 157 12.30 -17.34 30.76
N VAL A 158 11.60 -16.99 29.64
CA VAL A 158 12.17 -17.02 28.28
C VAL A 158 13.21 -15.94 28.14
N LYS A 159 14.34 -16.28 27.54
CA LYS A 159 15.48 -15.38 27.34
C LYS A 159 15.89 -15.24 25.89
N ALA A 160 15.61 -16.24 25.04
CA ALA A 160 16.02 -16.19 23.67
C ALA A 160 15.19 -17.11 22.78
N LEU A 161 15.11 -16.77 21.52
CA LEU A 161 14.58 -17.57 20.41
C LEU A 161 15.63 -17.71 19.32
N ALA A 162 15.63 -18.85 18.62
CA ALA A 162 16.41 -19.05 17.41
C ALA A 162 15.62 -19.92 16.43
N ALA A 163 15.40 -19.46 15.21
CA ALA A 163 14.73 -20.24 14.17
C ALA A 163 15.76 -21.10 13.43
N ASP A 164 15.38 -22.33 13.03
CA ASP A 164 16.26 -23.25 12.31
C ASP A 164 16.16 -23.11 10.78
N GLY A 165 15.27 -22.24 10.28
CA GLY A 165 14.99 -22.06 8.87
C GLY A 165 14.38 -23.30 8.18
N LYS A 166 13.93 -24.29 8.96
CA LYS A 166 13.37 -25.58 8.50
C LYS A 166 12.01 -25.91 9.09
N GLY A 167 11.38 -24.91 9.73
CA GLY A 167 10.08 -25.08 10.36
C GLY A 167 10.13 -25.36 11.85
N GLY A 168 11.21 -24.97 12.53
CA GLY A 168 11.36 -25.10 13.97
C GLY A 168 11.97 -23.88 14.64
N ILE A 169 11.62 -23.69 15.91
CA ILE A 169 12.13 -22.63 16.77
C ILE A 169 12.71 -23.25 18.03
N TYR A 170 13.95 -22.92 18.37
CA TYR A 170 14.55 -23.20 19.65
C TYR A 170 14.21 -22.06 20.63
N LEU A 171 13.47 -22.39 21.68
CA LEU A 171 13.15 -21.46 22.76
C LEU A 171 14.06 -21.78 23.94
N VAL A 172 14.89 -20.80 24.32
CA VAL A 172 15.84 -20.93 25.43
C VAL A 172 15.30 -20.19 26.65
N TYR A 173 15.24 -20.87 27.78
CA TYR A 173 14.74 -20.31 29.03
C TYR A 173 15.61 -20.72 30.25
N ASN A 174 15.52 -19.92 31.30
CA ASN A 174 16.17 -20.26 32.58
C ASN A 174 15.39 -21.34 33.30
N GLY A 175 16.01 -22.52 33.46
CA GLY A 175 15.51 -23.61 34.26
C GLY A 175 16.30 -23.76 35.55
N ARG A 176 15.87 -24.70 36.40
CA ARG A 176 16.62 -25.12 37.59
C ARG A 176 17.02 -26.60 37.47
N ASN A 177 18.25 -26.91 37.82
CA ASN A 177 18.69 -28.31 37.95
C ASN A 177 18.26 -28.91 39.28
N SER A 178 18.56 -30.20 39.50
CA SER A 178 18.28 -30.93 40.76
C SER A 178 18.94 -30.33 42.01
N SER A 179 19.99 -29.52 41.84
CA SER A 179 20.68 -28.78 42.89
C SER A 179 20.18 -27.35 43.06
N LEU A 180 19.03 -27.00 42.45
CA LEU A 180 18.43 -25.66 42.44
C LEU A 180 19.27 -24.56 41.79
N GLN A 181 20.32 -24.92 41.08
CA GLN A 181 21.12 -23.99 40.32
C GLN A 181 20.42 -23.65 38.98
N THR A 182 20.50 -22.41 38.58
CA THR A 182 19.96 -21.95 37.26
C THR A 182 20.81 -22.57 36.15
N SER A 183 20.15 -23.11 35.14
CA SER A 183 20.76 -23.65 33.95
C SER A 183 19.88 -23.36 32.73
N PRO A 184 20.46 -23.11 31.55
CA PRO A 184 19.70 -22.99 30.32
C PRO A 184 18.95 -24.28 30.03
N ARG A 185 17.75 -24.13 29.56
CA ARG A 185 16.87 -25.20 29.07
C ARG A 185 16.38 -24.80 27.69
N ILE A 186 16.19 -25.78 26.83
CA ILE A 186 15.80 -25.56 25.42
C ILE A 186 14.54 -26.35 25.15
N TRP A 187 13.55 -25.69 24.59
CA TRP A 187 12.45 -26.31 23.87
C TRP A 187 12.68 -26.21 22.38
N TYR A 188 12.35 -27.26 21.67
CA TYR A 188 12.15 -27.19 20.21
C TYR A 188 10.64 -27.12 19.95
N ILE A 189 10.21 -26.10 19.17
CA ILE A 189 8.82 -25.83 18.84
C ILE A 189 8.67 -25.94 17.33
N SER A 190 7.77 -26.80 16.86
CA SER A 190 7.43 -26.88 15.44
C SER A 190 6.60 -25.68 15.01
N THR A 191 6.96 -24.97 13.95
CA THR A 191 6.18 -23.83 13.43
C THR A 191 4.89 -24.24 12.73
N SER A 192 4.72 -25.50 12.39
CA SER A 192 3.50 -26.03 11.78
C SER A 192 2.42 -26.46 12.76
N THR A 193 2.80 -26.96 13.94
CA THR A 193 1.87 -27.48 14.96
C THR A 193 1.92 -26.70 16.26
N TYR A 194 2.98 -25.92 16.48
CA TYR A 194 3.31 -25.23 17.73
C TYR A 194 3.45 -26.19 18.95
N GLU A 195 3.64 -27.45 18.67
CA GLU A 195 3.94 -28.43 19.73
C GLU A 195 5.38 -28.29 20.18
N LYS A 196 5.60 -28.29 21.49
CA LYS A 196 6.92 -28.23 22.13
C LYS A 196 7.49 -29.60 22.40
N THR A 197 8.78 -29.76 22.23
CA THR A 197 9.57 -30.91 22.68
C THR A 197 10.71 -30.43 23.56
N ASP A 198 10.92 -31.07 24.71
CA ASP A 198 12.07 -30.77 25.56
C ASP A 198 13.35 -31.24 24.86
N PHE A 199 14.26 -30.28 24.60
CA PHE A 199 15.56 -30.58 24.01
C PHE A 199 16.57 -30.85 25.13
N LEU A 200 16.87 -32.11 25.36
CA LEU A 200 17.74 -32.53 26.48
C LEU A 200 19.20 -32.33 26.09
N MET A 201 19.88 -31.44 26.81
CA MET A 201 21.35 -31.28 26.76
C MET A 201 22.02 -32.04 27.88
N ASP A 202 23.32 -32.34 27.72
CA ASP A 202 24.11 -32.95 28.79
C ASP A 202 24.14 -32.03 30.00
N SER A 203 23.66 -32.54 31.13
CA SER A 203 23.49 -31.78 32.38
C SER A 203 24.81 -31.41 33.06
N GLN A 204 25.94 -31.87 32.58
CA GLN A 204 27.23 -31.67 33.25
C GLN A 204 27.94 -30.36 32.88
N THR A 205 27.59 -29.74 31.77
CA THR A 205 28.17 -28.46 31.40
C THR A 205 27.21 -27.33 31.79
N ILE A 206 27.19 -27.04 33.08
CA ILE A 206 26.32 -26.01 33.63
C ILE A 206 26.97 -24.66 33.43
N CYS A 207 26.30 -23.78 32.71
CA CYS A 207 26.60 -22.37 32.72
C CYS A 207 26.46 -21.84 34.14
N LYS A 208 27.54 -21.30 34.74
CA LYS A 208 27.52 -20.79 36.11
C LYS A 208 26.82 -19.43 36.25
N SER A 209 26.46 -18.81 35.14
CA SER A 209 25.79 -17.51 35.14
C SER A 209 24.28 -17.67 35.21
N THR A 210 23.61 -16.80 35.94
CA THR A 210 22.17 -16.78 36.11
C THR A 210 21.44 -15.96 35.02
N ASN A 211 22.20 -15.23 34.19
CA ASN A 211 21.62 -14.31 33.21
C ASN A 211 21.93 -14.78 31.78
N LEU A 212 20.97 -15.46 31.21
CA LEU A 212 20.94 -15.78 29.79
C LEU A 212 20.38 -14.56 29.02
N ASN A 213 21.13 -14.06 28.05
CA ASN A 213 20.75 -12.82 27.35
C ASN A 213 20.18 -13.04 25.96
N SER A 214 20.73 -13.99 25.19
CA SER A 214 20.24 -14.23 23.83
C SER A 214 20.75 -15.56 23.27
N ALA A 215 20.13 -16.02 22.18
CA ALA A 215 20.56 -17.21 21.45
C ALA A 215 20.45 -16.98 19.95
N LEU A 216 21.27 -17.71 19.18
CA LEU A 216 21.17 -17.81 17.74
C LEU A 216 21.50 -19.24 17.30
N LEU A 217 21.04 -19.64 16.13
CA LEU A 217 21.41 -20.90 15.50
C LEU A 217 22.53 -20.65 14.49
N SER A 218 23.49 -21.57 14.38
CA SER A 218 24.53 -21.49 13.35
C SER A 218 23.97 -21.70 11.94
N ALA A 219 24.71 -21.22 10.93
CA ALA A 219 24.31 -21.33 9.53
C ALA A 219 24.11 -22.79 9.04
N ASP A 220 24.83 -23.76 9.64
CA ASP A 220 24.69 -25.19 9.36
C ASP A 220 23.49 -25.85 10.07
N GLY A 221 22.84 -25.13 10.98
CA GLY A 221 21.71 -25.61 11.76
C GLY A 221 22.04 -26.66 12.83
N ASN A 222 23.32 -26.87 13.14
CA ASN A 222 23.76 -27.89 14.08
C ASN A 222 24.23 -27.31 15.43
N THR A 223 24.59 -26.04 15.48
CA THR A 223 25.09 -25.40 16.67
C THR A 223 24.20 -24.25 17.09
N LEU A 224 23.75 -24.25 18.34
CA LEU A 224 23.05 -23.13 18.95
C LEU A 224 24.00 -22.34 19.82
N TYR A 225 24.30 -21.12 19.45
CA TYR A 225 25.08 -20.20 20.27
C TYR A 225 24.17 -19.45 21.21
N TYR A 226 24.59 -19.27 22.45
CA TYR A 226 23.89 -18.44 23.42
C TYR A 226 24.85 -17.69 24.33
N LEU A 227 24.43 -16.52 24.78
CA LEU A 227 25.15 -15.64 25.67
C LEU A 227 24.58 -15.66 27.08
N THR A 228 25.48 -15.74 28.05
CA THR A 228 25.19 -15.52 29.46
C THR A 228 26.11 -14.41 29.96
N TYR A 229 25.56 -13.22 30.12
CA TYR A 229 26.34 -12.05 30.52
C TYR A 229 27.46 -11.77 29.49
N GLU A 230 28.70 -12.06 29.82
CA GLU A 230 29.87 -11.86 28.96
C GLU A 230 30.43 -13.17 28.40
N GLN A 231 29.74 -14.31 28.57
CA GLN A 231 30.23 -15.61 28.15
C GLN A 231 29.41 -16.18 27.00
N LEU A 232 30.08 -16.48 25.91
CA LEU A 232 29.51 -17.16 24.77
C LEU A 232 29.69 -18.66 24.86
N PHE A 233 28.62 -19.40 24.65
CA PHE A 233 28.58 -20.85 24.63
C PHE A 233 28.04 -21.35 23.30
N ALA A 234 28.54 -22.53 22.91
CA ALA A 234 28.05 -23.30 21.78
C ALA A 234 27.44 -24.61 22.28
N ALA A 235 26.20 -24.84 21.94
CA ALA A 235 25.46 -26.07 22.17
C ALA A 235 25.43 -26.88 20.87
N ASP A 236 26.16 -27.97 20.78
CA ASP A 236 26.06 -28.95 19.72
C ASP A 236 24.71 -29.68 19.84
N LEU A 237 23.81 -29.47 18.90
CA LEU A 237 22.45 -30.01 18.94
C LEU A 237 22.41 -31.49 18.59
N THR A 238 23.45 -32.00 17.91
CA THR A 238 23.56 -33.41 17.53
C THR A 238 24.20 -34.21 18.68
N ALA A 239 25.37 -33.77 19.19
CA ALA A 239 26.04 -34.40 20.28
C ALA A 239 25.40 -34.11 21.64
N LYS A 240 24.53 -33.08 21.72
CA LYS A 240 23.86 -32.59 22.94
C LYS A 240 24.82 -32.15 24.02
N THR A 241 25.95 -31.59 23.62
CA THR A 241 26.99 -31.08 24.52
C THR A 241 27.05 -29.56 24.46
N ILE A 242 27.51 -28.94 25.54
CA ILE A 242 27.71 -27.49 25.62
C ILE A 242 29.19 -27.21 25.88
N THR A 243 29.77 -26.33 25.10
CA THR A 243 31.14 -25.85 25.23
C THR A 243 31.16 -24.33 25.35
N LYS A 244 32.07 -23.81 26.19
CA LYS A 244 32.33 -22.38 26.23
C LYS A 244 33.20 -22.00 25.05
N VAL A 245 32.73 -21.03 24.27
CA VAL A 245 33.49 -20.49 23.11
C VAL A 245 34.52 -19.46 23.60
N GLY A 246 34.09 -18.52 24.42
CA GLY A 246 34.99 -17.49 24.96
C GLY A 246 34.28 -16.49 25.87
N ASP A 247 35.07 -15.49 26.29
CA ASP A 247 34.59 -14.35 27.07
C ASP A 247 34.60 -13.08 26.24
N LEU A 248 33.49 -12.34 26.24
CA LEU A 248 33.38 -11.02 25.66
C LEU A 248 33.69 -9.93 26.69
N LYS A 249 34.14 -8.76 26.28
CA LYS A 249 34.32 -7.59 27.18
C LYS A 249 33.06 -6.77 27.37
N SER A 250 31.97 -7.12 26.69
CA SER A 250 30.69 -6.46 26.82
C SER A 250 29.53 -7.39 26.59
N ASN A 251 28.37 -6.96 27.06
CA ASN A 251 27.15 -7.72 26.99
C ASN A 251 26.48 -7.47 25.64
N LEU A 252 26.27 -8.53 24.84
CA LEU A 252 25.50 -8.49 23.62
C LEU A 252 24.10 -9.04 23.86
N ILE A 253 23.09 -8.31 23.39
CA ILE A 253 21.70 -8.72 23.44
C ILE A 253 21.23 -9.04 22.02
N GLY A 254 20.37 -10.08 21.86
CA GLY A 254 19.80 -10.42 20.56
C GLY A 254 20.84 -10.82 19.52
N ILE A 255 21.75 -11.74 19.86
CA ILE A 255 22.77 -12.19 18.93
C ILE A 255 22.18 -12.92 17.73
N THR A 256 22.74 -12.68 16.57
CA THR A 256 22.31 -13.25 15.29
C THR A 256 23.48 -13.32 14.32
N PHE A 257 23.42 -14.25 13.35
CA PHE A 257 24.21 -14.13 12.14
C PHE A 257 23.45 -13.25 11.13
N THR A 258 24.17 -12.40 10.40
CA THR A 258 23.64 -11.99 9.10
C THR A 258 24.05 -13.07 8.11
N LYS A 259 23.19 -13.50 7.21
CA LYS A 259 23.70 -14.08 5.97
C LYS A 259 24.50 -12.99 5.30
N SER A 260 25.82 -13.17 5.18
CA SER A 260 26.54 -12.43 4.20
C SER A 260 25.98 -12.85 2.85
N THR A 261 25.38 -11.93 2.23
CA THR A 261 25.41 -11.85 0.79
C THR A 261 26.84 -11.53 0.41
N GLU A 262 27.76 -12.47 0.52
CA GLU A 262 29.13 -12.31 0.03
C GLU A 262 29.19 -12.11 -1.48
N ASP A 263 28.05 -12.06 -2.17
CA ASP A 263 27.96 -11.71 -3.58
C ASP A 263 26.86 -10.71 -3.92
N ALA A 264 26.17 -10.15 -2.95
CA ALA A 264 25.78 -8.78 -3.08
C ALA A 264 26.94 -7.99 -2.42
N THR A 265 28.01 -7.76 -3.15
CA THR A 265 28.45 -6.37 -3.21
C THR A 265 27.14 -5.64 -3.26
N PRO A 266 26.73 -4.82 -2.26
CA PRO A 266 25.64 -3.92 -2.51
C PRO A 266 26.10 -3.34 -3.84
N SER A 267 25.35 -3.60 -4.92
CA SER A 267 25.38 -2.66 -6.01
C SER A 267 25.29 -1.41 -5.20
N ALA A 268 26.43 -0.74 -5.07
CA ALA A 268 26.42 0.52 -4.44
C ALA A 268 25.34 1.20 -5.23
N THR A 269 24.12 1.17 -4.69
CA THR A 269 23.16 2.18 -5.00
C THR A 269 23.99 3.34 -4.62
N ASP A 270 24.65 3.89 -5.65
CA ASP A 270 25.57 5.00 -5.48
C ASP A 270 24.80 5.90 -4.56
N LYS A 271 25.31 6.04 -3.30
CA LYS A 271 24.79 7.12 -2.45
C LYS A 271 24.81 8.30 -3.37
N PRO A 272 23.68 8.94 -3.62
CA PRO A 272 23.65 9.99 -4.62
C PRO A 272 24.88 10.83 -4.40
N LYS A 273 25.68 10.98 -5.46
CA LYS A 273 26.92 11.73 -5.38
C LYS A 273 26.55 13.07 -4.80
N ALA A 274 27.40 13.64 -3.97
CA ALA A 274 27.33 15.01 -3.50
C ALA A 274 26.75 15.89 -4.63
N ASN A 275 25.70 16.66 -4.31
CA ASN A 275 24.99 17.51 -5.24
C ASN A 275 24.17 16.76 -6.33
N THR A 276 23.42 15.76 -5.95
CA THR A 276 22.41 15.15 -6.84
C THR A 276 21.27 16.13 -7.06
N ARG A 277 21.07 16.51 -8.32
CA ARG A 277 19.98 17.40 -8.73
C ARG A 277 18.73 16.60 -9.09
N LEU A 278 17.64 16.79 -8.34
CA LEU A 278 16.39 16.04 -8.50
C LEU A 278 15.22 16.95 -8.90
N LEU A 279 14.35 16.43 -9.74
CA LEU A 279 13.10 17.09 -10.14
C LEU A 279 12.11 17.08 -8.96
N VAL A 280 11.77 18.23 -8.40
CA VAL A 280 10.86 18.33 -7.25
C VAL A 280 9.45 18.74 -7.62
N SER A 281 9.27 19.50 -8.70
CA SER A 281 7.94 19.85 -9.18
C SER A 281 7.86 20.03 -10.71
N LYS A 282 6.63 19.85 -11.24
CA LYS A 282 6.25 20.32 -12.58
C LYS A 282 4.98 21.12 -12.50
N THR A 283 4.94 22.26 -13.18
CA THR A 283 3.77 23.15 -13.25
C THR A 283 3.38 23.38 -14.72
N TRP A 284 2.15 23.08 -15.10
CA TRP A 284 1.59 23.31 -16.42
C TRP A 284 0.75 24.58 -16.45
N TYR A 285 0.93 25.42 -17.49
CA TYR A 285 0.30 26.72 -17.64
C TYR A 285 -0.75 26.71 -18.75
N GLY A 286 -2.03 26.99 -18.41
CA GLY A 286 -3.15 26.91 -19.33
C GLY A 286 -3.75 25.49 -19.41
N ASP A 287 -4.69 25.31 -20.33
CA ASP A 287 -5.34 24.02 -20.57
C ASP A 287 -5.30 23.63 -22.07
N LEU A 288 -5.53 22.33 -22.35
CA LEU A 288 -5.53 21.79 -23.71
C LEU A 288 -6.64 22.39 -24.60
N MET A 289 -7.73 22.84 -24.01
CA MET A 289 -8.86 23.43 -24.73
C MET A 289 -8.67 24.92 -25.02
N GLY A 290 -7.61 25.53 -24.46
CA GLY A 290 -7.33 26.95 -24.60
C GLY A 290 -8.35 27.84 -23.88
N THR A 291 -9.09 27.31 -22.91
CA THR A 291 -10.07 28.06 -22.12
C THR A 291 -9.39 28.82 -21.00
N ALA A 292 -8.35 28.25 -20.41
CA ALA A 292 -7.53 28.93 -19.40
C ALA A 292 -6.38 29.72 -20.05
N PRO A 293 -6.12 30.96 -19.60
CA PRO A 293 -4.96 31.73 -20.05
C PRO A 293 -3.65 31.00 -19.81
N ARG A 294 -2.70 31.12 -20.73
CA ARG A 294 -1.40 30.42 -20.68
C ARG A 294 -0.44 30.93 -19.59
N ASP A 295 -0.79 31.98 -18.87
CA ASP A 295 -0.08 32.49 -17.71
C ASP A 295 -0.61 31.94 -16.38
N LYS A 296 -1.66 31.11 -16.44
CA LYS A 296 -2.27 30.49 -15.26
C LYS A 296 -1.78 29.06 -15.08
N ASP A 297 -1.28 28.76 -13.90
CA ASP A 297 -0.91 27.43 -13.47
C ASP A 297 -2.16 26.56 -13.26
N MET A 298 -2.35 25.56 -14.09
CA MET A 298 -3.57 24.75 -14.10
C MET A 298 -3.37 23.32 -13.57
N LYS A 299 -2.14 22.84 -13.60
CA LYS A 299 -1.77 21.52 -13.06
C LYS A 299 -0.42 21.60 -12.39
N LYS A 300 -0.24 20.80 -11.34
CA LYS A 300 1.05 20.64 -10.64
C LYS A 300 1.32 19.18 -10.34
N GLU A 301 2.58 18.80 -10.42
CA GLU A 301 3.09 17.54 -9.89
C GLU A 301 4.17 17.84 -8.87
N TYR A 302 4.17 17.10 -7.76
CA TYR A 302 5.21 17.11 -6.75
C TYR A 302 5.80 15.73 -6.63
N TYR A 303 7.14 15.67 -6.55
CA TYR A 303 7.92 14.44 -6.45
C TYR A 303 8.54 14.37 -5.07
N PHE A 304 8.26 13.31 -4.34
CA PHE A 304 8.80 13.06 -3.02
C PHE A 304 9.74 11.87 -3.10
N TYR A 305 10.87 11.95 -2.41
CA TYR A 305 11.95 11.00 -2.50
C TYR A 305 12.15 10.28 -1.16
N ASN A 306 12.61 9.03 -1.21
CA ASN A 306 13.14 8.35 -0.04
C ASN A 306 14.59 8.85 0.25
N TYR A 307 15.20 8.37 1.32
CA TYR A 307 16.57 8.78 1.70
C TYR A 307 17.65 8.36 0.70
N ASN A 308 17.35 7.46 -0.22
CA ASN A 308 18.23 7.06 -1.32
C ASN A 308 17.95 7.86 -2.60
N TYR A 309 17.19 8.96 -2.50
CA TYR A 309 16.80 9.84 -3.59
C TYR A 309 16.02 9.15 -4.72
N GLN A 310 15.34 8.05 -4.40
CA GLN A 310 14.42 7.39 -5.31
C GLN A 310 13.03 7.98 -5.13
N VAL A 311 12.30 8.15 -6.23
CA VAL A 311 10.93 8.67 -6.19
C VAL A 311 10.06 7.71 -5.38
N ALA A 312 9.64 8.14 -4.20
CA ALA A 312 8.76 7.37 -3.31
C ALA A 312 7.28 7.66 -3.60
N ARG A 313 6.96 8.92 -3.86
CA ARG A 313 5.59 9.40 -4.11
C ARG A 313 5.57 10.45 -5.21
N VAL A 314 4.48 10.49 -5.98
CA VAL A 314 4.18 11.58 -6.89
C VAL A 314 2.74 12.00 -6.68
N SER A 315 2.50 13.27 -6.39
CA SER A 315 1.16 13.84 -6.26
C SER A 315 0.89 14.79 -7.41
N LYS A 316 -0.18 14.57 -8.15
CA LYS A 316 -0.60 15.42 -9.27
C LYS A 316 -1.91 16.11 -8.96
N PHE A 317 -1.91 17.41 -9.06
CA PHE A 317 -3.05 18.28 -8.79
C PHE A 317 -3.51 18.97 -10.07
N GLY A 318 -4.80 19.24 -10.14
CA GLY A 318 -5.39 20.05 -11.19
C GLY A 318 -6.45 20.99 -10.64
N ARG A 319 -6.75 22.03 -11.39
CA ARG A 319 -7.83 22.97 -11.09
C ARG A 319 -8.58 23.37 -12.35
N THR A 320 -9.80 23.86 -12.18
CA THR A 320 -10.64 24.30 -13.29
C THR A 320 -10.61 25.81 -13.42
N TYR A 321 -10.63 26.28 -14.68
CA TYR A 321 -10.85 27.66 -15.01
C TYR A 321 -12.31 27.85 -15.43
N ASN A 322 -13.02 28.67 -14.67
CA ASN A 322 -14.45 28.87 -14.88
C ASN A 322 -14.72 29.94 -15.95
N THR A 323 -15.87 29.87 -16.62
CA THR A 323 -16.28 30.81 -17.65
C THR A 323 -16.44 32.27 -17.16
N ASN A 324 -16.59 32.46 -15.84
CA ASN A 324 -16.63 33.75 -15.20
C ASN A 324 -15.23 34.35 -14.88
N GLY A 325 -14.15 33.68 -15.30
CA GLY A 325 -12.78 34.09 -15.05
C GLY A 325 -12.21 33.70 -13.68
N THR A 326 -12.97 32.96 -12.84
CA THR A 326 -12.46 32.45 -11.56
C THR A 326 -11.71 31.14 -11.74
N ILE A 327 -10.74 30.89 -10.88
CA ILE A 327 -9.99 29.64 -10.82
C ILE A 327 -10.38 28.92 -9.54
N ALA A 328 -10.71 27.63 -9.66
CA ALA A 328 -10.98 26.78 -8.51
C ALA A 328 -9.67 26.43 -7.76
N ASP A 329 -9.78 26.02 -6.53
CA ASP A 329 -8.64 25.48 -5.77
C ASP A 329 -8.12 24.19 -6.39
N TYR A 330 -6.85 23.88 -6.10
CA TYR A 330 -6.25 22.64 -6.53
C TYR A 330 -6.92 21.44 -5.90
N GLN A 331 -7.18 20.42 -6.72
CA GLN A 331 -7.67 19.12 -6.28
C GLN A 331 -6.69 18.05 -6.75
N ILE A 332 -6.45 17.05 -5.92
CA ILE A 332 -5.62 15.92 -6.31
C ILE A 332 -6.27 15.15 -7.47
N MET A 333 -5.49 14.84 -8.49
CA MET A 333 -5.93 14.06 -9.65
C MET A 333 -5.40 12.63 -9.58
N TYR A 334 -4.09 12.51 -9.32
CA TYR A 334 -3.37 11.24 -9.25
C TYR A 334 -2.41 11.25 -8.08
N TYR A 335 -2.22 10.09 -7.50
CA TYR A 335 -1.22 9.81 -6.49
C TYR A 335 -0.51 8.50 -6.84
N THR A 336 0.80 8.57 -7.03
CA THR A 336 1.63 7.40 -7.31
C THR A 336 2.41 7.05 -6.05
N LYS A 337 2.38 5.78 -5.68
CA LYS A 337 3.05 5.22 -4.52
C LYS A 337 4.01 4.14 -4.99
N ASN A 338 5.29 4.32 -4.68
CA ASN A 338 6.34 3.34 -4.90
C ASN A 338 6.68 2.64 -3.58
N ALA A 339 6.84 1.32 -3.63
CA ALA A 339 7.32 0.51 -2.52
C ALA A 339 8.68 -0.08 -2.87
N PHE A 340 9.54 -0.22 -1.86
CA PHE A 340 10.90 -0.72 -2.01
C PHE A 340 11.12 -1.89 -1.06
N ASN A 341 11.96 -2.84 -1.47
CA ASN A 341 12.40 -3.91 -0.58
C ASN A 341 13.55 -3.41 0.32
N ASP A 342 14.06 -4.29 1.17
CA ASP A 342 15.12 -3.97 2.12
C ASP A 342 16.48 -3.63 1.46
N ASN A 343 16.64 -3.95 0.18
CA ASN A 343 17.79 -3.56 -0.63
C ASN A 343 17.55 -2.27 -1.42
N ASP A 344 16.55 -1.47 -1.04
CA ASP A 344 16.12 -0.24 -1.71
C ASP A 344 15.76 -0.42 -3.20
N GLN A 345 15.36 -1.63 -3.58
CA GLN A 345 14.91 -1.94 -4.94
C GLN A 345 13.40 -1.75 -5.04
N LEU A 346 12.95 -1.07 -6.08
CA LEU A 346 11.53 -0.82 -6.35
C LEU A 346 10.78 -2.14 -6.57
N THR A 347 9.81 -2.48 -5.72
CA THR A 347 9.00 -3.71 -5.83
C THR A 347 7.65 -3.46 -6.45
N ASP A 348 7.06 -2.33 -6.16
CA ASP A 348 5.72 -1.98 -6.62
C ASP A 348 5.63 -0.50 -6.97
N THR A 349 4.92 -0.21 -8.05
CA THR A 349 4.37 1.09 -8.35
C THR A 349 2.84 0.97 -8.37
N LYS A 350 2.15 1.72 -7.54
CA LYS A 350 0.69 1.79 -7.50
C LYS A 350 0.24 3.20 -7.80
N VAL A 351 -0.73 3.33 -8.70
CA VAL A 351 -1.33 4.60 -9.08
C VAL A 351 -2.76 4.64 -8.57
N TYR A 352 -3.08 5.71 -7.88
CA TYR A 352 -4.43 6.03 -7.42
C TYR A 352 -4.89 7.27 -8.16
N GLN A 353 -6.14 7.28 -8.60
CA GLN A 353 -6.73 8.45 -9.24
C GLN A 353 -7.87 8.98 -8.38
N TYR A 354 -7.95 10.31 -8.28
CA TYR A 354 -9.07 10.97 -7.65
C TYR A 354 -10.20 11.12 -8.67
N GLY A 355 -11.38 10.75 -8.31
CA GLY A 355 -12.51 10.81 -9.21
C GLY A 355 -13.83 10.51 -8.54
N LEU A 356 -14.88 10.68 -9.30
CA LEU A 356 -16.21 10.29 -8.89
C LEU A 356 -16.22 8.78 -8.66
N TYR A 357 -16.31 8.39 -7.41
CA TYR A 357 -16.59 7.01 -7.04
C TYR A 357 -18.05 6.71 -7.38
N ASP A 358 -18.37 5.42 -7.46
CA ASP A 358 -19.75 5.02 -7.59
C ASP A 358 -20.61 5.88 -6.64
N PHE A 359 -21.57 6.66 -7.18
CA PHE A 359 -22.57 7.46 -6.44
C PHE A 359 -22.21 8.87 -5.97
N GLY A 360 -21.28 9.54 -6.62
CA GLY A 360 -21.04 10.97 -6.38
C GLY A 360 -20.05 11.31 -5.30
N ASP A 361 -19.44 10.31 -4.64
CA ASP A 361 -18.35 10.55 -3.73
C ASP A 361 -17.03 10.70 -4.48
N TYR A 362 -16.29 11.74 -4.15
CA TYR A 362 -14.92 11.91 -4.64
C TYR A 362 -13.95 11.25 -3.67
N ALA A 363 -13.20 10.27 -4.16
CA ALA A 363 -12.21 9.55 -3.37
C ALA A 363 -11.03 9.11 -4.23
N MET A 364 -9.90 8.80 -3.58
CA MET A 364 -8.77 8.14 -4.23
C MET A 364 -9.13 6.67 -4.45
N LYS A 365 -8.95 6.19 -5.68
CA LYS A 365 -9.16 4.78 -6.02
C LYS A 365 -8.00 4.22 -6.83
N PRO A 366 -7.71 2.90 -6.73
CA PRO A 366 -6.71 2.30 -7.59
C PRO A 366 -7.00 2.57 -9.06
N SER A 367 -5.99 3.04 -9.78
CA SER A 367 -6.05 3.19 -11.24
C SER A 367 -5.92 1.83 -11.90
N TYR A 368 -6.51 1.65 -13.08
CA TYR A 368 -6.32 0.48 -13.92
C TYR A 368 -5.02 0.55 -14.74
N SER A 369 -4.38 1.71 -14.79
CA SER A 369 -3.16 1.94 -15.56
C SER A 369 -2.06 2.54 -14.70
N GLY A 370 -0.82 2.28 -15.07
CA GLY A 370 0.35 2.79 -14.39
C GLY A 370 0.81 1.99 -13.17
N ASN A 371 0.10 0.92 -12.81
CA ASN A 371 0.57 -0.01 -11.78
C ASN A 371 1.63 -0.93 -12.37
N ALA A 372 2.67 -1.25 -11.59
CA ALA A 372 3.69 -2.20 -11.99
C ALA A 372 4.25 -2.95 -10.78
N THR A 373 4.71 -4.17 -11.00
CA THR A 373 5.47 -4.96 -10.01
C THR A 373 6.81 -5.35 -10.59
N TYR A 374 7.82 -5.45 -9.74
CA TYR A 374 9.20 -5.68 -10.14
C TYR A 374 9.80 -6.83 -9.35
N THR A 375 10.62 -7.64 -10.00
CA THR A 375 11.43 -8.68 -9.34
C THR A 375 12.88 -8.53 -9.74
N TYR A 376 13.78 -9.09 -8.92
CA TYR A 376 15.21 -8.97 -9.10
C TYR A 376 15.87 -10.34 -9.10
N ASN A 377 16.98 -10.49 -9.83
CA ASN A 377 17.81 -11.67 -9.80
C ASN A 377 18.74 -11.66 -8.58
N GLU A 378 19.51 -12.72 -8.39
CA GLU A 378 20.46 -12.85 -7.28
C GLU A 378 21.56 -11.78 -7.28
N ALA A 379 21.90 -11.22 -8.44
CA ALA A 379 22.84 -10.10 -8.57
C ALA A 379 22.21 -8.73 -8.30
N GLY A 380 20.93 -8.67 -7.88
CA GLY A 380 20.23 -7.42 -7.61
C GLY A 380 19.75 -6.66 -8.84
N GLN A 381 19.87 -7.24 -10.04
CA GLN A 381 19.40 -6.63 -11.29
C GLN A 381 17.92 -6.97 -11.53
N MET A 382 17.18 -6.07 -12.14
CA MET A 382 15.74 -6.27 -12.44
C MET A 382 15.54 -7.52 -13.32
N ALA A 383 14.89 -8.54 -12.79
CA ALA A 383 14.58 -9.76 -13.53
C ALA A 383 13.29 -9.61 -14.34
N THR A 384 12.25 -9.02 -13.73
CA THR A 384 10.98 -8.79 -14.41
C THR A 384 10.34 -7.47 -14.02
N MET A 385 9.54 -6.92 -14.93
CA MET A 385 8.56 -5.86 -14.69
C MET A 385 7.21 -6.29 -15.25
N ASN A 386 6.14 -6.19 -14.45
CA ASN A 386 4.78 -6.50 -14.89
C ASN A 386 3.90 -5.26 -14.71
N ASP A 387 3.42 -4.69 -15.81
CA ASP A 387 2.55 -3.50 -15.85
C ASP A 387 1.05 -3.84 -15.85
N GLY A 388 0.72 -5.12 -15.60
CA GLY A 388 -0.66 -5.64 -15.62
C GLY A 388 -1.14 -6.04 -17.03
N SER A 389 -0.58 -5.48 -18.09
CA SER A 389 -0.85 -5.83 -19.49
C SER A 389 0.25 -6.71 -20.09
N TYR A 390 1.49 -6.35 -19.77
CA TYR A 390 2.68 -7.01 -20.27
C TYR A 390 3.63 -7.39 -19.13
N LEU A 391 4.24 -8.55 -19.30
CA LEU A 391 5.37 -9.02 -18.49
C LEU A 391 6.65 -8.83 -19.31
N HIS A 392 7.56 -8.04 -18.79
CA HIS A 392 8.90 -7.79 -19.32
C HIS A 392 9.89 -8.66 -18.54
N THR A 393 10.72 -9.41 -19.25
CA THR A 393 11.75 -10.27 -18.65
C THR A 393 13.12 -9.85 -19.21
N TYR A 394 14.07 -9.60 -18.33
CA TYR A 394 15.38 -9.06 -18.65
C TYR A 394 16.47 -10.11 -18.50
N THR A 395 17.45 -10.11 -19.42
CA THR A 395 18.74 -10.78 -19.24
C THR A 395 19.87 -9.79 -19.35
N TYR A 396 21.04 -10.15 -18.85
CA TYR A 396 22.18 -9.25 -18.72
C TYR A 396 23.42 -9.86 -19.36
N ASP A 397 24.30 -9.02 -19.88
CA ASP A 397 25.63 -9.37 -20.36
C ASP A 397 26.60 -9.58 -19.17
N ALA A 398 27.86 -9.92 -19.48
CA ALA A 398 28.89 -10.15 -18.46
C ALA A 398 29.30 -8.86 -17.72
N GLU A 399 29.09 -7.71 -18.32
CA GLU A 399 29.38 -6.38 -17.78
C GLU A 399 28.18 -5.83 -16.95
N GLY A 400 27.07 -6.55 -16.90
CA GLY A 400 25.87 -6.19 -16.13
C GLY A 400 24.90 -5.27 -16.86
N ASN A 401 25.07 -5.03 -18.15
CA ASN A 401 24.11 -4.28 -18.96
C ASN A 401 22.98 -5.20 -19.44
N VAL A 402 21.82 -4.63 -19.71
CA VAL A 402 20.68 -5.38 -20.27
C VAL A 402 21.06 -5.95 -21.63
N ALA A 403 21.06 -7.27 -21.78
CA ALA A 403 21.31 -7.92 -23.07
C ALA A 403 20.00 -8.10 -23.85
N THR A 404 18.97 -8.59 -23.18
CA THR A 404 17.64 -8.77 -23.83
C THR A 404 16.51 -8.35 -22.92
N GLU A 405 15.40 -7.91 -23.54
CA GLU A 405 14.11 -7.72 -22.90
C GLU A 405 13.04 -8.47 -23.70
N VAL A 406 12.42 -9.46 -23.09
CA VAL A 406 11.33 -10.24 -23.70
C VAL A 406 10.00 -9.78 -23.14
N VAL A 407 9.10 -9.34 -24.00
CA VAL A 407 7.77 -8.84 -23.64
C VAL A 407 6.71 -9.87 -24.01
N THR A 408 5.94 -10.30 -23.02
CA THR A 408 4.82 -11.22 -23.18
C THR A 408 3.54 -10.58 -22.63
N ASN A 409 2.39 -10.99 -23.13
CA ASN A 409 1.12 -10.57 -22.54
C ASN A 409 0.97 -11.19 -21.14
N ALA A 410 0.78 -10.38 -20.11
CA ALA A 410 0.78 -10.80 -18.70
C ALA A 410 -0.32 -11.83 -18.38
N ASN A 411 -1.48 -11.77 -19.07
CA ASN A 411 -2.62 -12.63 -18.80
C ASN A 411 -2.58 -13.95 -19.57
N THR A 412 -2.00 -13.97 -20.78
CA THR A 412 -2.03 -15.12 -21.67
C THR A 412 -0.68 -15.80 -21.85
N GLY A 413 0.40 -15.16 -21.40
CA GLY A 413 1.78 -15.61 -21.61
C GLY A 413 2.22 -15.57 -23.08
N LYS A 414 1.40 -15.00 -23.98
CA LYS A 414 1.73 -14.96 -25.40
C LYS A 414 2.85 -13.95 -25.66
N TRP A 415 3.88 -14.38 -26.37
CA TRP A 415 4.97 -13.52 -26.80
C TRP A 415 4.44 -12.34 -27.65
N SER A 416 4.96 -11.17 -27.39
CA SER A 416 4.66 -9.93 -28.11
C SER A 416 5.86 -9.45 -28.92
N ARG A 417 7.01 -9.29 -28.24
CA ARG A 417 8.23 -8.77 -28.86
C ARG A 417 9.45 -9.07 -28.00
N THR A 418 10.62 -8.98 -28.62
CA THR A 418 11.94 -9.08 -27.95
C THR A 418 12.77 -7.87 -28.38
N TYR A 419 13.48 -7.29 -27.42
CA TYR A 419 14.51 -6.30 -27.66
C TYR A 419 15.87 -6.92 -27.37
N GLU A 420 16.85 -6.68 -28.23
CA GLU A 420 18.26 -7.02 -28.02
C GLU A 420 19.07 -5.73 -27.98
N TYR A 421 19.87 -5.57 -26.94
CA TYR A 421 20.65 -4.38 -26.65
C TYR A 421 22.13 -4.69 -26.87
N PHE A 422 22.85 -3.83 -27.59
CA PHE A 422 24.26 -4.05 -27.89
C PHE A 422 25.02 -2.73 -28.16
N ASP A 423 26.32 -2.85 -28.41
CA ASP A 423 27.23 -1.72 -28.70
C ASP A 423 27.21 -0.65 -27.58
N TYR A 424 27.25 -1.10 -26.32
CA TYR A 424 27.22 -0.20 -25.18
C TYR A 424 28.40 0.77 -25.19
N VAL A 425 28.14 2.08 -25.16
CA VAL A 425 29.15 3.13 -25.07
C VAL A 425 29.54 3.41 -23.61
N ALA A 426 28.65 3.11 -22.67
CA ALA A 426 28.85 3.17 -21.22
C ALA A 426 27.81 2.26 -20.54
N PRO A 427 27.97 1.90 -19.25
CA PRO A 427 26.96 1.14 -18.52
C PRO A 427 25.57 1.75 -18.62
N GLY A 428 24.60 0.95 -19.04
CA GLY A 428 23.21 1.37 -19.24
C GLY A 428 22.96 2.28 -20.44
N LYS A 429 23.94 2.49 -21.34
CA LYS A 429 23.83 3.33 -22.53
C LYS A 429 24.12 2.52 -23.80
N PRO A 430 23.14 1.79 -24.35
CA PRO A 430 23.30 1.00 -25.57
C PRO A 430 23.55 1.91 -26.77
N GLY A 431 24.42 1.50 -27.70
CA GLY A 431 24.57 2.15 -29.00
C GLY A 431 23.49 1.70 -29.98
N ALA A 432 22.94 0.49 -29.80
CA ALA A 432 21.90 -0.02 -30.66
C ALA A 432 20.93 -0.96 -29.91
N VAL A 433 19.69 -1.00 -30.39
CA VAL A 433 18.62 -1.93 -29.94
C VAL A 433 17.91 -2.48 -31.17
N THR A 434 17.82 -3.79 -31.29
CA THR A 434 17.00 -4.46 -32.28
C THR A 434 15.68 -4.89 -31.63
N SER A 435 14.56 -4.59 -32.28
CA SER A 435 13.24 -5.05 -31.86
C SER A 435 12.68 -6.04 -32.88
N GLU A 436 12.29 -7.21 -32.40
CA GLU A 436 11.57 -8.23 -33.15
C GLU A 436 10.23 -8.50 -32.48
N GLY A 437 9.15 -8.57 -33.23
CA GLY A 437 7.82 -8.74 -32.65
C GLY A 437 6.82 -9.50 -33.49
N ALA A 438 5.70 -9.82 -32.84
CA ALA A 438 4.60 -10.58 -33.46
C ALA A 438 3.92 -9.84 -34.61
N TYR A 439 4.12 -8.52 -34.71
CA TYR A 439 3.61 -7.67 -35.79
C TYR A 439 4.77 -6.97 -36.49
N SER A 440 4.68 -6.76 -37.78
CA SER A 440 5.72 -6.09 -38.57
C SER A 440 6.10 -4.70 -38.07
N SER A 441 5.18 -4.00 -37.48
CA SER A 441 5.43 -2.68 -36.86
C SER A 441 6.37 -2.72 -35.64
N TYR A 442 6.61 -3.91 -35.09
CA TYR A 442 7.55 -4.13 -33.97
C TYR A 442 8.94 -4.53 -34.44
N ASN A 443 9.15 -4.71 -35.76
CA ASN A 443 10.45 -5.08 -36.33
C ASN A 443 11.18 -3.83 -36.79
N TYR A 444 12.15 -3.39 -35.97
CA TYR A 444 12.93 -2.19 -36.25
C TYR A 444 14.26 -2.23 -35.47
N ASN A 445 15.18 -1.38 -35.90
CA ASN A 445 16.39 -1.08 -35.12
C ASN A 445 16.31 0.34 -34.60
N MET A 446 16.86 0.56 -33.40
CA MET A 446 17.15 1.89 -32.85
C MET A 446 18.67 2.04 -32.75
N LEU A 447 19.19 3.13 -33.29
CA LEU A 447 20.60 3.51 -33.19
C LEU A 447 20.70 4.76 -32.34
N TYR A 448 21.65 4.77 -31.40
CA TYR A 448 21.83 5.86 -30.46
C TYR A 448 23.22 6.47 -30.62
N THR A 449 23.30 7.79 -30.57
CA THR A 449 24.55 8.54 -30.60
C THR A 449 24.62 9.42 -29.36
N TYR A 450 25.78 9.46 -28.73
CA TYR A 450 26.04 10.23 -27.51
C TYR A 450 27.19 11.22 -27.74
N ASP A 451 27.15 12.33 -27.02
CA ASP A 451 28.28 13.28 -26.97
C ASP A 451 29.38 12.81 -25.99
N ASP A 452 30.47 13.58 -25.89
CA ASP A 452 31.59 13.28 -25.00
C ASP A 452 31.21 13.29 -23.50
N ASN A 453 30.10 13.92 -23.15
CA ASN A 453 29.53 13.92 -21.81
C ASN A 453 28.52 12.78 -21.58
N LEU A 454 28.40 11.87 -22.54
CA LEU A 454 27.45 10.77 -22.57
C LEU A 454 25.97 11.23 -22.58
N ASN A 455 25.67 12.43 -23.04
CA ASN A 455 24.31 12.85 -23.32
C ASN A 455 23.85 12.26 -24.64
N LEU A 456 22.62 11.75 -24.69
CA LEU A 456 22.01 11.26 -25.92
C LEU A 456 21.79 12.44 -26.89
N THR A 457 22.38 12.38 -28.08
CA THR A 457 22.24 13.44 -29.08
C THR A 457 21.37 13.04 -30.25
N VAL A 458 21.37 11.76 -30.63
CA VAL A 458 20.55 11.25 -31.75
C VAL A 458 20.01 9.87 -31.39
N ALA A 459 18.73 9.64 -31.74
CA ALA A 459 18.15 8.30 -31.83
C ALA A 459 17.48 8.15 -33.20
N GLU A 460 17.85 7.09 -33.91
CA GLU A 460 17.26 6.78 -35.24
C GLU A 460 16.55 5.45 -35.20
N LYS A 461 15.28 5.47 -35.63
CA LYS A 461 14.49 4.26 -35.87
C LYS A 461 14.62 3.85 -37.33
N GLN A 462 15.08 2.62 -37.53
CA GLN A 462 15.25 2.05 -38.87
C GLN A 462 14.33 0.84 -39.04
N THR A 463 13.68 0.76 -40.17
CA THR A 463 12.98 -0.43 -40.66
C THR A 463 13.74 -0.98 -41.90
N TYR A 464 13.29 -2.10 -42.42
CA TYR A 464 13.89 -2.68 -43.61
C TYR A 464 12.96 -2.50 -44.81
N THR A 465 13.55 -2.14 -45.94
CA THR A 465 12.92 -2.13 -47.26
C THR A 465 13.67 -3.04 -48.20
N ILE A 466 13.03 -3.47 -49.29
CA ILE A 466 13.68 -4.26 -50.33
C ILE A 466 14.20 -3.30 -51.38
N ASP A 467 15.51 -3.41 -51.66
CA ASP A 467 16.10 -2.71 -52.82
C ASP A 467 15.47 -3.27 -54.11
N GLU A 468 14.81 -2.44 -54.89
CA GLU A 468 14.13 -2.86 -56.12
C GLU A 468 15.09 -3.33 -57.22
N GLU A 469 16.37 -2.92 -57.18
CA GLU A 469 17.37 -3.26 -58.20
C GLU A 469 18.10 -4.56 -57.89
N TYR A 470 18.41 -4.83 -56.60
CA TYR A 470 19.20 -6.00 -56.21
C TYR A 470 18.41 -7.01 -55.41
N GLY A 471 17.23 -6.65 -54.87
CA GLY A 471 16.39 -7.56 -54.10
C GLY A 471 16.86 -7.77 -52.65
N ASP A 472 17.90 -7.04 -52.24
CA ASP A 472 18.46 -7.10 -50.90
C ASP A 472 17.65 -6.24 -49.91
N MET A 473 17.63 -6.70 -48.64
CA MET A 473 17.02 -5.92 -47.57
C MET A 473 17.95 -4.80 -47.12
N MET A 474 17.50 -3.57 -47.30
CA MET A 474 18.25 -2.37 -46.89
C MET A 474 17.59 -1.64 -45.70
N PRO A 475 18.37 -1.12 -44.74
CA PRO A 475 17.83 -0.32 -43.67
C PRO A 475 17.28 1.01 -44.21
N LEU A 476 16.09 1.38 -43.76
CA LEU A 476 15.43 2.65 -44.05
C LEU A 476 15.15 3.37 -42.74
N THR A 477 15.74 4.55 -42.54
CA THR A 477 15.41 5.40 -41.41
C THR A 477 13.99 5.98 -41.59
N VAL A 478 13.13 5.70 -40.60
CA VAL A 478 11.72 6.13 -40.64
C VAL A 478 11.38 7.18 -39.59
N GLN A 479 12.22 7.33 -38.58
CA GLN A 479 12.09 8.35 -37.55
C GLN A 479 13.48 8.70 -37.02
N ARG A 480 13.68 9.97 -36.72
CA ARG A 480 14.89 10.48 -36.07
C ARG A 480 14.50 11.44 -34.99
N GLU A 481 15.20 11.37 -33.87
CA GLU A 481 15.07 12.26 -32.73
C GLU A 481 16.43 12.87 -32.42
N GLU A 482 16.47 14.16 -32.13
CA GLU A 482 17.69 14.88 -31.83
C GLU A 482 17.55 15.68 -30.53
N TRP A 483 18.56 15.61 -29.70
CA TRP A 483 18.72 16.42 -28.49
C TRP A 483 19.90 17.38 -28.68
N THR A 484 19.66 18.65 -28.48
CA THR A 484 20.67 19.71 -28.58
C THR A 484 20.98 20.22 -27.20
N TYR A 485 22.27 20.24 -26.84
CA TYR A 485 22.75 20.73 -25.54
C TYR A 485 23.63 21.97 -25.73
N GLU A 486 23.52 22.93 -24.81
CA GLU A 486 24.42 24.08 -24.66
C GLU A 486 24.96 24.07 -23.23
N ASP A 487 26.27 24.06 -23.04
CA ASP A 487 26.94 23.94 -21.73
C ASP A 487 26.35 22.79 -20.86
N ASN A 488 26.12 21.64 -21.47
CA ASN A 488 25.53 20.44 -20.86
C ASN A 488 24.05 20.60 -20.45
N PHE A 489 23.40 21.71 -20.79
CA PHE A 489 21.99 21.97 -20.59
C PHE A 489 21.21 21.63 -21.85
N LEU A 490 20.16 20.78 -21.72
CA LEU A 490 19.27 20.45 -22.86
C LEU A 490 18.45 21.68 -23.25
N VAL A 491 18.72 22.21 -24.45
CA VAL A 491 17.98 23.40 -24.98
C VAL A 491 16.90 23.04 -25.96
N ARG A 492 17.03 21.91 -26.64
CA ARG A 492 16.03 21.51 -27.63
C ARG A 492 15.99 19.99 -27.84
N TYR A 493 14.80 19.47 -27.97
CA TYR A 493 14.50 18.15 -28.53
C TYR A 493 13.76 18.36 -29.85
N THR A 494 14.11 17.61 -30.92
CA THR A 494 13.43 17.67 -32.22
C THR A 494 13.16 16.27 -32.74
N ARG A 495 11.94 16.02 -33.18
CA ARG A 495 11.56 14.77 -33.85
C ARG A 495 11.29 15.01 -35.32
N TYR A 496 11.87 14.14 -36.15
CA TYR A 496 11.74 14.16 -37.61
C TYR A 496 10.95 12.95 -38.06
N GLN A 497 10.08 13.16 -39.03
CA GLN A 497 9.61 12.14 -39.97
C GLN A 497 10.45 12.17 -41.24
N PHE A 498 10.35 11.12 -42.03
CA PHE A 498 11.01 11.06 -43.35
C PHE A 498 9.94 11.11 -44.43
N ASP A 499 10.17 11.94 -45.42
CA ASP A 499 9.29 12.02 -46.56
C ASP A 499 9.50 10.82 -47.52
N LYS A 500 8.69 10.77 -48.59
CA LYS A 500 8.78 9.69 -49.60
C LYS A 500 10.12 9.60 -50.34
N ASP A 501 10.91 10.67 -50.30
CA ASP A 501 12.23 10.74 -50.91
C ASP A 501 13.36 10.50 -49.90
N GLY A 502 13.00 10.07 -48.67
CA GLY A 502 13.93 9.74 -47.57
C GLY A 502 14.59 10.98 -46.93
N GLN A 503 14.01 12.18 -47.11
CA GLN A 503 14.55 13.37 -46.52
C GLN A 503 13.92 13.63 -45.14
N PRO A 504 14.74 13.99 -44.13
CA PRO A 504 14.22 14.27 -42.78
C PRO A 504 13.41 15.58 -42.80
N ALA A 505 12.18 15.49 -42.27
CA ALA A 505 11.25 16.61 -42.13
C ALA A 505 10.90 16.81 -40.66
N PRO A 506 11.37 17.88 -40.01
CA PRO A 506 11.07 18.11 -38.59
C PRO A 506 9.59 18.39 -38.39
N GLU A 507 8.93 17.61 -37.57
CA GLU A 507 7.49 17.69 -37.28
C GLU A 507 7.13 18.20 -35.90
N PHE A 508 8.03 17.98 -34.94
CA PHE A 508 7.79 18.28 -33.53
C PHE A 508 9.08 18.73 -32.87
N LYS A 509 9.01 19.73 -32.00
CA LYS A 509 10.12 20.13 -31.15
C LYS A 509 9.64 20.53 -29.75
N ILE A 510 10.52 20.38 -28.78
CA ILE A 510 10.39 20.98 -27.45
C ILE A 510 11.58 21.93 -27.26
N GLU A 511 11.30 23.14 -26.87
CA GLU A 511 12.32 24.11 -26.47
C GLU A 511 12.35 24.22 -24.95
N TYR A 512 13.56 24.16 -24.39
CA TYR A 512 13.81 24.27 -22.95
C TYR A 512 14.53 25.58 -22.69
N THR A 513 14.01 26.37 -21.77
CA THR A 513 14.59 27.66 -21.39
C THR A 513 14.69 27.78 -19.87
N MET A 514 15.80 28.33 -19.39
CA MET A 514 15.95 28.64 -17.97
C MET A 514 15.08 29.86 -17.62
N VAL A 515 14.27 29.73 -16.60
CA VAL A 515 13.47 30.84 -16.08
C VAL A 515 14.36 31.70 -15.20
N ASP A 516 14.43 33.01 -15.46
CA ASP A 516 15.27 33.98 -14.74
C ASP A 516 16.77 33.58 -14.69
N ASN A 517 17.27 32.92 -15.73
CA ASN A 517 18.62 32.34 -15.78
C ASN A 517 18.93 31.35 -14.64
N ASN A 518 17.91 30.76 -14.05
CA ASN A 518 18.05 29.76 -13.01
C ASN A 518 18.02 28.37 -13.63
N PRO A 519 19.12 27.57 -13.58
CA PRO A 519 19.15 26.22 -14.13
C PRO A 519 18.17 25.26 -13.42
N ASP A 520 17.75 25.60 -12.19
CA ASP A 520 16.81 24.78 -11.44
C ASP A 520 15.33 25.04 -11.79
N LYS A 521 15.08 25.99 -12.66
CA LYS A 521 13.75 26.32 -13.18
C LYS A 521 13.74 26.30 -14.68
N VAL A 522 13.22 25.23 -15.26
CA VAL A 522 13.26 24.99 -16.71
C VAL A 522 11.86 24.99 -17.28
N MET A 523 11.58 25.93 -18.19
CA MET A 523 10.35 25.98 -18.96
C MET A 523 10.49 25.14 -20.22
N ALA A 524 9.55 24.23 -20.46
CA ALA A 524 9.44 23.44 -21.67
C ALA A 524 8.22 23.89 -22.48
N THR A 525 8.42 24.15 -23.77
CA THR A 525 7.36 24.55 -24.69
C THR A 525 7.39 23.66 -25.94
N GLU A 526 6.26 23.09 -26.26
CA GLU A 526 6.09 22.15 -27.37
C GLU A 526 5.60 22.88 -28.63
N TYR A 527 6.13 22.48 -29.78
CA TYR A 527 5.76 23.02 -31.08
C TYR A 527 5.60 21.90 -32.10
N THR A 528 4.67 22.08 -33.02
CA THR A 528 4.52 21.23 -34.23
C THR A 528 4.69 22.02 -35.49
N SER A 529 5.13 21.34 -36.55
CA SER A 529 5.23 21.86 -37.89
C SER A 529 4.50 20.93 -38.87
N THR A 530 3.80 21.52 -39.85
CA THR A 530 3.15 20.81 -40.97
C THR A 530 3.79 21.16 -42.32
N ASP A 531 4.83 21.97 -42.32
CA ASP A 531 5.52 22.47 -43.49
C ASP A 531 7.06 22.24 -43.44
N ASN A 532 7.45 21.07 -42.92
CA ASN A 532 8.82 20.58 -42.79
C ASN A 532 9.71 21.55 -42.01
N GLY A 533 9.21 22.10 -40.91
CA GLY A 533 9.95 22.97 -40.03
C GLY A 533 10.07 24.43 -40.47
N THR A 534 9.42 24.83 -41.57
CA THR A 534 9.42 26.24 -42.05
C THR A 534 8.65 27.14 -41.10
N SER A 535 7.51 26.65 -40.59
CA SER A 535 6.68 27.33 -39.59
C SER A 535 6.41 26.43 -38.42
N TRP A 536 6.41 27.00 -37.20
CA TRP A 536 6.18 26.29 -35.97
C TRP A 536 4.99 26.84 -35.19
N TYR A 537 4.08 25.99 -34.84
CA TYR A 537 2.90 26.33 -34.06
C TYR A 537 3.02 25.72 -32.66
N GLN A 538 2.89 26.54 -31.62
CA GLN A 538 2.90 26.03 -30.27
C GLN A 538 1.73 25.07 -30.06
N GLN A 539 2.07 23.84 -29.68
CA GLN A 539 1.12 22.78 -29.36
C GLN A 539 1.35 22.35 -27.90
N GLY A 540 0.28 21.88 -27.32
CA GLY A 540 0.35 21.42 -25.93
C GLY A 540 0.36 22.58 -24.92
N ILE A 541 0.52 22.21 -23.69
CA ILE A 541 0.53 23.11 -22.53
C ILE A 541 2.00 23.27 -22.09
N PRO A 542 2.56 24.50 -22.09
CA PRO A 542 3.90 24.71 -21.57
C PRO A 542 3.97 24.31 -20.10
N TYR A 543 5.10 23.75 -19.69
CA TYR A 543 5.30 23.38 -18.30
C TYR A 543 6.68 23.79 -17.77
N MET A 544 6.72 24.16 -16.51
CA MET A 544 7.95 24.47 -15.79
C MET A 544 8.32 23.27 -14.91
N SER A 545 9.56 22.83 -15.02
CA SER A 545 10.19 21.85 -14.14
C SER A 545 11.07 22.57 -13.14
N GLU A 546 10.92 22.26 -11.86
CA GLU A 546 11.76 22.77 -10.80
C GLU A 546 12.60 21.65 -10.23
N TYR A 547 13.89 21.94 -10.03
CA TYR A 547 14.88 21.01 -9.51
C TYR A 547 15.44 21.53 -8.20
N GLN A 548 15.91 20.62 -7.36
CA GLN A 548 16.62 20.93 -6.14
C GLN A 548 17.89 20.08 -6.07
N GLU A 549 18.99 20.70 -5.63
CA GLU A 549 20.22 19.98 -5.31
C GLU A 549 20.16 19.44 -3.88
N PHE A 550 20.50 18.17 -3.73
CA PHE A 550 20.61 17.50 -2.43
C PHE A 550 22.09 17.18 -2.19
N GLY A 551 22.58 17.51 -1.00
CA GLY A 551 23.96 17.25 -0.58
C GLY A 551 24.16 15.82 -0.08
N ASP A 552 25.42 15.52 0.27
CA ASP A 552 25.84 14.20 0.79
C ASP A 552 25.17 13.81 2.11
N ASP A 553 24.75 14.78 2.91
CA ASP A 553 24.08 14.60 4.18
C ASP A 553 22.73 15.34 4.08
N PRO A 554 21.67 14.67 3.60
CA PRO A 554 20.36 15.30 3.55
C PRO A 554 19.99 15.66 4.99
N ALA A 555 19.89 16.95 5.29
CA ALA A 555 19.30 17.38 6.54
C ALA A 555 17.97 16.64 6.72
N PRO A 556 17.70 16.05 7.87
CA PRO A 556 16.47 15.31 8.10
C PRO A 556 15.29 16.28 8.07
N THR A 557 14.76 16.50 6.88
CA THR A 557 13.54 17.29 6.66
C THR A 557 12.29 16.45 6.82
N ALA A 558 12.49 15.14 6.93
CA ALA A 558 11.42 14.18 7.06
C ALA A 558 11.17 13.87 8.54
N MET A 559 9.92 13.83 8.91
CA MET A 559 9.48 13.47 10.25
C MET A 559 9.06 12.01 10.27
N ASP A 560 9.51 11.26 11.27
CA ASP A 560 8.95 9.95 11.54
C ASP A 560 7.52 10.13 12.05
N VAL A 561 6.59 9.42 11.40
CA VAL A 561 5.17 9.48 11.70
C VAL A 561 4.68 8.07 11.98
N VAL A 562 3.99 7.88 13.09
CA VAL A 562 3.26 6.65 13.39
C VAL A 562 1.78 6.98 13.36
N ALA A 563 1.06 6.44 12.37
CA ALA A 563 -0.39 6.58 12.26
C ALA A 563 -1.09 5.36 12.86
N TYR A 564 -2.08 5.59 13.72
CA TYR A 564 -2.89 4.52 14.29
C TYR A 564 -4.34 4.98 14.49
N LYS A 565 -5.27 4.00 14.49
CA LYS A 565 -6.69 4.27 14.76
C LYS A 565 -6.87 4.69 16.21
N ASP A 566 -7.59 5.80 16.43
CA ASP A 566 -7.95 6.23 17.77
C ASP A 566 -8.84 5.19 18.47
N ALA A 567 -8.52 4.88 19.72
CA ALA A 567 -9.29 3.94 20.53
C ALA A 567 -10.65 4.49 20.99
N GLU A 568 -10.76 5.82 21.12
CA GLU A 568 -11.95 6.51 21.64
C GLU A 568 -12.85 7.07 20.55
N SER A 569 -12.31 7.32 19.34
CA SER A 569 -13.02 7.89 18.22
C SER A 569 -12.91 6.99 16.99
N LEU A 570 -14.00 6.35 16.59
CA LEU A 570 -14.03 5.29 15.59
C LEU A 570 -13.51 5.71 14.21
N ASN A 571 -13.61 6.97 13.84
CA ASN A 571 -13.26 7.53 12.54
C ASN A 571 -12.10 8.54 12.60
N THR A 572 -11.27 8.47 13.61
CA THR A 572 -10.11 9.34 13.78
C THR A 572 -8.82 8.53 13.69
N THR A 573 -7.88 9.05 12.91
CA THR A 573 -6.48 8.60 12.90
C THR A 573 -5.66 9.54 13.76
N VAL A 574 -4.86 9.00 14.65
CA VAL A 574 -3.89 9.76 15.44
C VAL A 574 -2.52 9.60 14.78
N LEU A 575 -1.87 10.73 14.51
CA LEU A 575 -0.51 10.80 14.04
C LEU A 575 0.39 11.18 15.21
N ASN A 576 1.25 10.27 15.62
CA ASN A 576 2.30 10.54 16.60
C ASN A 576 3.60 10.81 15.84
N MET A 577 4.28 11.90 16.14
CA MET A 577 5.40 12.40 15.37
C MET A 577 6.55 12.80 16.28
N SER A 578 7.79 12.57 15.83
CA SER A 578 8.98 13.11 16.48
C SER A 578 9.04 14.64 16.32
N ILE A 579 9.65 15.32 17.28
CA ILE A 579 9.90 16.77 17.17
C ILE A 579 11.09 16.95 16.21
N PRO A 580 10.93 17.65 15.07
CA PRO A 580 12.04 17.85 14.15
C PRO A 580 13.07 18.82 14.74
N GLU A 581 14.35 18.61 14.45
CA GLU A 581 15.42 19.51 14.93
C GLU A 581 15.17 20.98 14.56
N LEU A 582 14.62 21.22 13.37
CA LEU A 582 14.24 22.56 12.92
C LEU A 582 13.24 23.28 13.86
N ALA A 583 12.44 22.53 14.65
CA ALA A 583 11.53 23.12 15.61
C ALA A 583 12.24 23.77 16.81
N TYR A 584 13.43 23.30 17.15
CA TYR A 584 14.23 23.91 18.22
C TYR A 584 14.85 25.23 17.80
N GLU A 585 15.02 25.45 16.51
CA GLU A 585 15.53 26.69 15.92
C GLU A 585 14.40 27.66 15.50
N ASN A 586 13.22 27.14 15.24
CA ASN A 586 12.05 27.90 14.76
C ASN A 586 10.76 27.45 15.44
N GLU A 587 10.37 28.16 16.50
CA GLU A 587 9.12 27.92 17.25
C GLU A 587 7.84 28.06 16.37
N ASN A 588 7.94 28.71 15.22
CA ASN A 588 6.83 28.89 14.27
C ASN A 588 6.90 27.93 13.08
N LEU A 589 7.66 26.85 13.20
CA LEU A 589 7.72 25.82 12.17
C LEU A 589 6.32 25.25 11.91
N LEU A 590 5.94 25.17 10.64
CA LEU A 590 4.69 24.62 10.19
C LEU A 590 4.91 23.21 9.69
N LEU A 591 3.89 22.38 9.84
CA LEU A 591 3.84 21.00 9.40
C LEU A 591 2.69 20.83 8.40
N ALA A 592 2.99 20.42 7.18
CA ALA A 592 1.99 20.00 6.22
C ALA A 592 1.68 18.51 6.41
N ILE A 593 0.44 18.22 6.74
CA ILE A 593 -0.06 16.85 6.98
C ILE A 593 -0.62 16.32 5.67
N TYR A 594 -0.14 15.17 5.23
CA TYR A 594 -0.60 14.52 4.02
C TYR A 594 -1.31 13.21 4.34
N ARG A 595 -2.47 13.00 3.71
CA ARG A 595 -3.19 11.73 3.65
C ARG A 595 -3.40 11.35 2.19
N ASP A 596 -3.00 10.14 1.81
CA ASP A 596 -3.13 9.62 0.44
C ASP A 596 -2.57 10.58 -0.62
N GLY A 597 -1.44 11.20 -0.31
CA GLY A 597 -0.75 12.16 -1.18
C GLY A 597 -1.38 13.55 -1.28
N GLN A 598 -2.49 13.77 -0.62
CA GLN A 598 -3.15 15.09 -0.54
C GLN A 598 -2.80 15.79 0.78
N PRO A 599 -2.40 17.07 0.75
CA PRO A 599 -2.31 17.85 1.97
C PRO A 599 -3.73 18.05 2.54
N ILE A 600 -3.93 17.62 3.78
CA ILE A 600 -5.22 17.73 4.46
C ILE A 600 -5.25 18.88 5.45
N ASP A 601 -4.09 19.24 6.00
CA ASP A 601 -3.97 20.33 6.96
C ASP A 601 -2.55 20.90 6.97
N THR A 602 -2.42 22.08 7.58
CA THR A 602 -1.14 22.70 7.89
C THR A 602 -1.21 23.28 9.29
N VAL A 603 -0.41 22.74 10.19
CA VAL A 603 -0.45 23.06 11.61
C VAL A 603 0.90 23.58 12.10
N SER A 604 0.89 24.43 13.11
CA SER A 604 2.11 24.82 13.80
C SER A 604 2.58 23.68 14.72
N VAL A 605 3.89 23.50 14.85
CA VAL A 605 4.48 22.56 15.83
C VAL A 605 3.91 22.82 17.23
N MET A 606 3.71 24.07 17.61
CA MET A 606 3.17 24.44 18.93
C MET A 606 1.70 24.05 19.14
N GLU A 607 0.91 23.93 18.06
CA GLU A 607 -0.49 23.51 18.13
C GLU A 607 -0.66 22.01 18.36
N VAL A 608 0.30 21.23 17.95
CA VAL A 608 0.29 19.75 18.05
C VAL A 608 1.25 19.22 19.10
N LEU A 609 1.93 20.11 19.86
CA LEU A 609 2.87 19.73 20.92
C LEU A 609 2.10 19.23 22.14
N VAL A 610 2.37 18.01 22.53
CA VAL A 610 1.86 17.38 23.75
C VAL A 610 2.98 17.34 24.80
N GLN A 611 2.68 17.85 25.99
CA GLN A 611 3.56 17.75 27.16
C GLN A 611 2.91 16.81 28.16
N PRO A 612 3.47 15.59 28.36
CA PRO A 612 2.93 14.66 29.34
C PRO A 612 2.99 15.21 30.78
N GLU A 613 1.93 14.99 31.57
CA GLU A 613 1.83 15.45 32.95
C GLU A 613 2.88 14.82 33.88
N ASP A 614 3.39 13.62 33.54
CA ASP A 614 4.24 12.78 34.36
C ASP A 614 5.75 12.89 34.04
N PHE A 615 6.23 14.07 33.66
CA PHE A 615 7.64 14.31 33.28
C PHE A 615 8.12 13.53 32.04
N GLY A 616 7.21 13.02 31.22
CA GLY A 616 7.53 12.43 29.93
C GLY A 616 8.11 13.47 28.96
N MET A 617 8.87 13.00 27.97
CA MET A 617 9.37 13.88 26.91
C MET A 617 8.22 14.40 26.06
N PRO A 618 8.27 15.67 25.63
CA PRO A 618 7.27 16.21 24.72
C PRO A 618 7.32 15.50 23.36
N TYR A 619 6.17 15.32 22.75
CA TYR A 619 5.99 14.75 21.42
C TYR A 619 4.92 15.53 20.64
N LEU A 620 4.79 15.28 19.35
CA LEU A 620 3.77 15.91 18.52
C LEU A 620 2.63 14.92 18.24
N GLU A 621 1.38 15.36 18.46
CA GLU A 621 0.18 14.58 18.14
C GLU A 621 -0.78 15.39 17.29
N TYR A 622 -1.12 14.85 16.12
CA TYR A 622 -2.16 15.39 15.26
C TYR A 622 -3.31 14.39 15.13
N ARG A 623 -4.55 14.86 15.15
CA ARG A 623 -5.75 14.04 15.03
C ARG A 623 -6.47 14.36 13.74
N ASP A 624 -6.39 13.45 12.78
CA ASP A 624 -7.17 13.51 11.55
C ASP A 624 -8.54 12.90 11.82
N ALA A 625 -9.53 13.75 12.05
CA ALA A 625 -10.91 13.33 12.25
C ALA A 625 -11.59 13.04 10.89
N HIS A 626 -12.61 12.20 10.92
CA HIS A 626 -13.45 11.93 9.74
C HIS A 626 -12.75 11.18 8.61
N VAL A 627 -11.92 10.22 8.98
CA VAL A 627 -11.22 9.35 8.02
C VAL A 627 -12.18 8.29 7.47
N TYR A 628 -12.19 8.13 6.15
CA TYR A 628 -12.99 7.12 5.46
C TYR A 628 -12.53 5.69 5.76
N ASN A 629 -13.41 4.75 5.55
CA ASN A 629 -13.09 3.32 5.57
C ASN A 629 -12.06 2.98 4.49
N GLY A 630 -11.04 2.24 4.86
CA GLY A 630 -9.98 1.81 3.94
C GLY A 630 -8.58 1.95 4.51
N THR A 631 -7.58 1.70 3.67
CA THR A 631 -6.17 1.88 4.01
C THR A 631 -5.73 3.27 3.60
N HIS A 632 -5.20 4.02 4.54
CA HIS A 632 -4.71 5.38 4.35
C HIS A 632 -3.21 5.47 4.61
N ASP A 633 -2.55 6.32 3.84
CA ASP A 633 -1.10 6.54 3.84
C ASP A 633 -0.82 7.96 4.32
N TYR A 634 -0.08 8.10 5.42
CA TYR A 634 0.22 9.39 6.04
C TYR A 634 1.71 9.70 6.00
N PHE A 635 2.02 10.93 5.67
CA PHE A 635 3.35 11.51 5.89
C PHE A 635 3.22 13.00 6.24
N VAL A 636 4.25 13.54 6.87
CA VAL A 636 4.28 14.94 7.34
C VAL A 636 5.55 15.61 6.86
N GLN A 637 5.39 16.80 6.33
CA GLN A 637 6.47 17.64 5.82
C GLN A 637 6.62 18.90 6.64
N PRO A 638 7.80 19.20 7.22
CA PRO A 638 8.10 20.51 7.75
C PRO A 638 8.07 21.56 6.66
N MET A 639 7.56 22.75 6.96
CA MET A 639 7.49 23.87 6.03
C MET A 639 8.18 25.09 6.62
N THR A 640 8.97 25.80 5.82
CA THR A 640 9.43 27.15 6.14
C THR A 640 8.83 28.12 5.14
N GLY A 641 7.92 29.00 5.56
CA GLY A 641 7.34 30.02 4.70
C GLY A 641 5.82 30.18 4.81
N ASP A 642 5.24 30.91 3.86
CA ASP A 642 3.81 31.20 3.84
C ASP A 642 2.99 29.93 3.54
N VAL A 643 2.07 29.58 4.45
CA VAL A 643 1.13 28.46 4.37
C VAL A 643 0.36 28.42 3.04
N ASN A 644 0.11 29.59 2.45
CA ASN A 644 -0.64 29.71 1.20
C ASN A 644 0.21 29.51 -0.05
N ASN A 645 1.52 29.29 0.11
CA ASN A 645 2.43 29.07 -1.01
C ASN A 645 3.04 27.67 -0.94
N PRO A 646 2.48 26.68 -1.68
CA PRO A 646 3.00 25.31 -1.72
C PRO A 646 4.47 25.20 -2.15
N SER A 647 5.03 26.23 -2.80
CA SER A 647 6.45 26.26 -3.18
C SER A 647 7.39 26.54 -2.00
N SER A 648 6.88 26.75 -0.80
CA SER A 648 7.66 26.90 0.42
C SER A 648 7.88 25.60 1.21
N LEU A 649 7.53 24.45 0.65
CA LEU A 649 7.90 23.15 1.20
C LEU A 649 9.42 23.02 1.24
N THR A 650 10.01 22.87 2.42
CA THR A 650 11.47 22.85 2.60
C THR A 650 12.10 21.48 2.44
N GLY A 651 11.30 20.45 2.17
CA GLY A 651 11.85 19.13 2.02
C GLY A 651 10.99 18.23 1.17
N TYR A 652 11.63 17.59 0.20
CA TYR A 652 10.99 16.58 -0.65
C TYR A 652 11.40 15.16 -0.25
N LEU A 653 12.16 15.03 0.86
CA LEU A 653 12.48 13.74 1.45
C LEU A 653 11.37 13.36 2.43
N ILE A 654 10.79 12.21 2.23
CA ILE A 654 9.79 11.64 3.13
C ILE A 654 10.29 10.32 3.71
N PRO A 655 10.05 10.06 5.00
CA PRO A 655 10.26 8.74 5.57
C PRO A 655 9.30 7.74 4.90
N ALA A 656 9.48 6.46 5.20
CA ALA A 656 8.46 5.49 4.84
C ALA A 656 7.12 5.96 5.42
N PRO A 657 6.07 6.15 4.59
CA PRO A 657 4.79 6.64 5.10
C PRO A 657 4.18 5.63 6.05
N SER A 658 3.48 6.13 7.05
CA SER A 658 2.75 5.27 7.97
C SER A 658 1.39 4.92 7.39
N GLU A 659 1.10 3.63 7.26
CA GLU A 659 -0.20 3.15 6.80
C GLU A 659 -1.10 2.84 8.00
N VAL A 660 -2.37 3.23 7.91
CA VAL A 660 -3.41 2.87 8.87
C VAL A 660 -4.62 2.29 8.14
N ILE A 661 -5.19 1.25 8.71
CA ILE A 661 -6.43 0.65 8.20
C ILE A 661 -7.58 1.16 9.06
N MET A 662 -8.48 1.93 8.43
CA MET A 662 -9.75 2.33 9.03
C MET A 662 -10.79 1.27 8.68
N ASP A 663 -11.13 0.45 9.65
CA ASP A 663 -12.13 -0.62 9.54
C ASP A 663 -13.34 -0.22 10.38
N LEU A 664 -14.29 0.48 9.75
CA LEU A 664 -15.53 0.91 10.37
C LEU A 664 -16.60 -0.14 10.06
N ASP A 665 -17.24 -0.67 11.09
CA ASP A 665 -18.35 -1.59 10.94
C ASP A 665 -19.63 -0.80 10.59
N LEU A 666 -19.75 -0.42 9.31
CA LEU A 666 -20.85 0.39 8.79
C LEU A 666 -22.07 -0.49 8.54
N PRO A 667 -23.20 -0.23 9.22
CA PRO A 667 -24.37 -1.09 9.09
C PRO A 667 -25.00 -1.02 7.69
N ALA A 668 -25.24 -2.18 7.07
CA ALA A 668 -26.00 -2.30 5.82
C ALA A 668 -27.46 -2.60 6.09
N VAL A 669 -28.34 -2.22 5.15
CA VAL A 669 -29.74 -2.69 5.17
C VAL A 669 -29.79 -4.21 4.97
N LYS A 670 -30.80 -4.86 5.54
CA LYS A 670 -30.99 -6.33 5.55
C LYS A 670 -32.29 -6.71 4.86
N ASP A 671 -32.44 -7.99 4.56
CA ASP A 671 -33.68 -8.58 4.02
C ASP A 671 -34.16 -7.92 2.73
N LEU A 672 -33.28 -7.47 1.87
CA LEU A 672 -33.64 -6.89 0.58
C LEU A 672 -34.42 -7.88 -0.26
N ALA A 673 -35.59 -7.49 -0.71
CA ALA A 673 -36.49 -8.32 -1.53
C ALA A 673 -37.32 -7.51 -2.53
N LEU A 674 -37.58 -8.10 -3.68
CA LEU A 674 -38.58 -7.58 -4.63
C LEU A 674 -39.99 -7.83 -4.07
N THR A 675 -40.72 -6.77 -3.73
CA THR A 675 -42.01 -6.85 -3.04
C THR A 675 -43.19 -6.55 -3.92
N SER A 676 -43.04 -5.70 -4.94
CA SER A 676 -44.09 -5.44 -5.94
C SER A 676 -43.52 -5.11 -7.32
N ALA A 677 -44.37 -5.13 -8.33
CA ALA A 677 -44.00 -4.73 -9.66
C ALA A 677 -45.17 -4.03 -10.39
N ARG A 678 -44.83 -3.06 -11.25
CA ARG A 678 -45.78 -2.33 -12.10
C ARG A 678 -45.30 -2.17 -13.52
N LYS A 679 -46.20 -1.89 -14.42
CA LYS A 679 -45.93 -1.48 -15.81
C LYS A 679 -46.30 -0.03 -16.00
N GLU A 680 -45.48 0.70 -16.72
CA GLU A 680 -45.73 2.09 -17.10
C GLU A 680 -45.48 2.30 -18.58
N LYS A 681 -46.32 3.07 -19.22
CA LYS A 681 -46.14 3.46 -20.62
C LYS A 681 -45.34 4.77 -20.66
N VAL A 682 -44.11 4.71 -21.12
CA VAL A 682 -43.22 5.86 -21.21
C VAL A 682 -43.11 6.33 -22.65
N GLY A 683 -43.21 7.65 -22.85
CA GLY A 683 -43.20 8.26 -24.18
C GLY A 683 -44.58 8.34 -24.84
N SER A 684 -44.65 8.89 -26.04
CA SER A 684 -45.89 9.06 -26.81
C SER A 684 -45.68 8.75 -28.30
N GLY A 685 -46.76 8.37 -29.00
CA GLY A 685 -46.69 8.05 -30.43
C GLY A 685 -45.85 6.80 -30.71
N LEU A 686 -45.03 6.86 -31.79
CA LEU A 686 -44.22 5.74 -32.25
C LEU A 686 -42.99 5.42 -31.32
N THR A 687 -42.67 6.30 -30.40
CA THR A 687 -41.56 6.12 -29.43
C THR A 687 -42.08 5.61 -28.07
N ALA A 688 -43.40 5.34 -27.94
CA ALA A 688 -43.93 4.81 -26.69
C ALA A 688 -43.41 3.40 -26.40
N SER A 689 -42.73 3.22 -25.28
CA SER A 689 -42.28 1.92 -24.71
C SER A 689 -43.10 1.58 -23.47
N THR A 690 -43.15 0.29 -23.12
CA THR A 690 -43.69 -0.15 -21.83
C THR A 690 -42.55 -0.56 -20.96
N GLU A 691 -42.33 0.17 -19.89
CA GLU A 691 -41.31 -0.13 -18.90
C GLU A 691 -41.92 -0.91 -17.72
N LYS A 692 -41.07 -1.74 -17.12
CA LYS A 692 -41.43 -2.53 -15.94
C LYS A 692 -40.60 -2.08 -14.77
N TYR A 693 -41.24 -1.74 -13.69
CA TYR A 693 -40.64 -1.29 -12.46
C TYR A 693 -40.85 -2.35 -11.37
N GLY A 694 -39.78 -2.63 -10.61
CA GLY A 694 -39.83 -3.43 -9.39
C GLY A 694 -39.65 -2.53 -8.17
N THR A 695 -40.49 -2.71 -7.15
CA THR A 695 -40.29 -2.10 -5.83
C THR A 695 -39.50 -3.07 -4.98
N PHE A 696 -38.39 -2.61 -4.45
CA PHE A 696 -37.51 -3.36 -3.56
C PHE A 696 -37.66 -2.82 -2.15
N SER A 697 -37.86 -3.70 -1.21
CA SER A 697 -38.01 -3.33 0.20
C SER A 697 -36.97 -4.04 1.05
N TRP A 698 -36.64 -3.44 2.19
CA TRP A 698 -35.62 -3.92 3.11
C TRP A 698 -35.92 -3.56 4.56
N THR A 699 -35.11 -4.07 5.47
CA THR A 699 -35.11 -3.71 6.89
C THR A 699 -33.91 -2.77 7.13
N ASN A 700 -34.21 -1.58 7.66
CA ASN A 700 -33.15 -0.64 8.04
C ASN A 700 -32.40 -1.15 9.28
N PRO A 701 -31.05 -0.98 9.32
CA PRO A 701 -30.31 -1.14 10.56
C PRO A 701 -30.59 0.04 11.51
N GLU A 702 -30.08 -0.05 12.71
CA GLU A 702 -29.87 1.15 13.53
C GLU A 702 -28.76 1.94 12.91
N TYR A 703 -28.99 3.23 12.60
CA TYR A 703 -27.99 4.12 12.00
C TYR A 703 -27.28 4.89 13.12
N PRO A 704 -26.04 4.55 13.48
CA PRO A 704 -25.29 5.27 14.50
C PRO A 704 -25.05 6.73 14.10
N GLU A 705 -25.28 7.67 15.04
CA GLU A 705 -25.12 9.10 14.77
C GLU A 705 -23.67 9.44 14.38
N GLU A 706 -22.68 8.75 14.96
CA GLU A 706 -21.26 8.94 14.69
C GLU A 706 -20.87 8.66 13.24
N TYR A 707 -21.63 7.86 12.52
CA TYR A 707 -21.34 7.55 11.11
C TYR A 707 -22.02 8.50 10.12
N GLN A 708 -22.94 9.32 10.59
CA GLN A 708 -23.67 10.34 9.81
C GLN A 708 -24.26 9.74 8.51
N PHE A 709 -25.41 9.09 8.65
CA PHE A 709 -26.14 8.54 7.51
C PHE A 709 -26.43 9.62 6.45
N ILE A 710 -26.18 9.31 5.18
CA ILE A 710 -26.43 10.19 4.03
C ILE A 710 -27.62 9.68 3.22
N SER A 711 -27.57 8.44 2.73
CA SER A 711 -28.61 7.90 1.86
C SER A 711 -28.59 6.38 1.75
N ASN A 712 -29.75 5.84 1.33
CA ASN A 712 -29.86 4.50 0.77
C ASN A 712 -30.10 4.61 -0.74
N SER A 713 -29.24 3.99 -1.54
CA SER A 713 -29.30 4.01 -3.00
C SER A 713 -29.54 2.61 -3.54
N LEU A 714 -30.58 2.44 -4.37
CA LEU A 714 -30.86 1.18 -5.04
C LEU A 714 -30.01 1.04 -6.29
N MET A 715 -29.26 -0.04 -6.36
CA MET A 715 -28.24 -0.28 -7.34
C MET A 715 -28.55 -1.45 -8.24
N LEU A 716 -28.25 -1.33 -9.53
CA LEU A 716 -28.45 -2.37 -10.53
C LEU A 716 -27.12 -2.85 -11.09
N ASN A 717 -26.84 -4.14 -11.01
CA ASN A 717 -25.60 -4.77 -11.48
C ASN A 717 -24.36 -4.10 -10.83
N LYS A 718 -23.39 -3.70 -11.63
CA LYS A 718 -22.24 -2.90 -11.21
C LYS A 718 -22.31 -1.49 -11.79
N ALA A 719 -23.50 -0.90 -11.82
CA ALA A 719 -23.70 0.44 -12.35
C ALA A 719 -22.90 1.48 -11.54
N GLN A 720 -22.49 2.54 -12.23
CA GLN A 720 -21.78 3.67 -11.60
C GLN A 720 -22.72 4.72 -11.01
N ALA A 721 -24.03 4.59 -11.25
CA ALA A 721 -25.04 5.49 -10.72
C ALA A 721 -26.19 4.71 -10.09
N ALA A 722 -26.80 5.28 -9.07
CA ALA A 722 -28.01 4.76 -8.45
C ALA A 722 -29.18 4.81 -9.42
N GLU A 723 -30.00 3.79 -9.43
CA GLU A 723 -31.29 3.82 -10.15
C GLU A 723 -32.31 4.70 -9.42
N SER A 724 -32.29 4.62 -8.09
CA SER A 724 -33.08 5.49 -7.21
C SER A 724 -32.38 5.63 -5.86
N GLU A 725 -32.61 6.76 -5.18
CA GLU A 725 -31.95 7.12 -3.93
C GLU A 725 -32.93 7.79 -2.97
N SER A 726 -32.72 7.57 -1.66
CA SER A 726 -33.44 8.27 -0.59
C SER A 726 -32.49 8.70 0.50
N GLN A 727 -32.59 9.97 0.90
CA GLN A 727 -31.88 10.55 2.05
C GLN A 727 -32.68 10.42 3.36
N ASP A 728 -33.88 9.85 3.32
CA ASP A 728 -34.67 9.57 4.51
C ASP A 728 -34.20 8.28 5.18
N PRO A 729 -33.65 8.32 6.40
CA PRO A 729 -33.21 7.12 7.10
C PRO A 729 -34.34 6.15 7.42
N ASN A 730 -35.59 6.60 7.37
CA ASN A 730 -36.78 5.75 7.56
C ASN A 730 -37.29 5.12 6.25
N CYS A 731 -36.73 5.46 5.11
CA CYS A 731 -37.08 4.86 3.84
C CYS A 731 -36.70 3.37 3.84
N THR A 732 -37.66 2.52 3.58
CA THR A 732 -37.50 1.05 3.55
C THR A 732 -37.78 0.45 2.18
N SER A 733 -38.01 1.27 1.16
CA SER A 733 -38.22 0.77 -0.19
C SER A 733 -37.95 1.81 -1.28
N LEU A 734 -37.47 1.35 -2.42
CA LEU A 734 -37.21 2.14 -3.63
C LEU A 734 -37.62 1.34 -4.87
N GLU A 735 -37.86 2.04 -5.98
CA GLU A 735 -38.21 1.44 -7.26
C GLU A 735 -37.03 1.51 -8.24
N ALA A 736 -36.95 0.47 -9.09
CA ALA A 736 -36.01 0.42 -10.20
C ALA A 736 -36.69 -0.13 -11.47
N SER A 737 -36.25 0.34 -12.63
CA SER A 737 -36.67 -0.23 -13.90
C SER A 737 -35.78 -1.44 -14.26
N ILE A 738 -36.44 -2.56 -14.63
CA ILE A 738 -35.76 -3.83 -14.90
C ILE A 738 -36.04 -4.27 -16.34
N TYR A 739 -34.99 -4.29 -17.17
CA TYR A 739 -35.05 -4.66 -18.58
C TYR A 739 -34.55 -6.06 -18.89
N THR A 740 -33.64 -6.56 -18.06
CA THR A 740 -32.97 -7.85 -18.20
C THR A 740 -32.82 -8.52 -16.84
N THR A 741 -32.20 -9.68 -16.79
CA THR A 741 -31.78 -10.27 -15.51
C THR A 741 -30.79 -9.33 -14.84
N THR A 742 -31.11 -8.89 -13.64
CA THR A 742 -30.41 -7.83 -12.95
C THR A 742 -30.12 -8.22 -11.51
N ASN A 743 -28.91 -7.97 -11.08
CA ASN A 743 -28.53 -8.04 -9.67
C ASN A 743 -28.85 -6.70 -9.03
N VAL A 744 -29.63 -6.72 -7.96
CA VAL A 744 -30.08 -5.54 -7.23
C VAL A 744 -29.53 -5.58 -5.82
N TYR A 745 -28.98 -4.50 -5.34
CA TYR A 745 -28.52 -4.34 -3.97
C TYR A 745 -28.74 -2.90 -3.51
N VAL A 746 -28.73 -2.68 -2.21
CA VAL A 746 -28.79 -1.34 -1.62
C VAL A 746 -27.42 -0.96 -1.13
N LEU A 747 -27.00 0.22 -1.53
CA LEU A 747 -25.82 0.89 -1.01
C LEU A 747 -26.27 1.88 0.05
N THR A 748 -25.91 1.64 1.30
CA THR A 748 -26.08 2.61 2.40
C THR A 748 -24.83 3.48 2.46
N ARG A 749 -25.01 4.80 2.34
CA ARG A 749 -23.92 5.78 2.40
C ARG A 749 -23.89 6.47 3.76
N TYR A 750 -22.68 6.62 4.27
CA TYR A 750 -22.35 7.38 5.46
C TYR A 750 -21.32 8.44 5.11
N ALA A 751 -21.16 9.44 5.97
CA ALA A 751 -20.11 10.46 5.76
C ALA A 751 -18.69 9.87 5.68
N TYR A 752 -18.47 8.69 6.28
CA TYR A 752 -17.13 8.07 6.41
C TYR A 752 -17.00 6.70 5.73
N GLY A 753 -17.91 6.38 4.83
CA GLY A 753 -17.84 5.15 4.07
C GLY A 753 -19.20 4.66 3.61
N LYS A 754 -19.25 3.40 3.19
CA LYS A 754 -20.43 2.78 2.64
C LYS A 754 -20.56 1.33 3.05
N ALA A 755 -21.80 0.84 3.11
CA ALA A 755 -22.12 -0.55 3.37
C ALA A 755 -23.04 -1.09 2.27
N LEU A 756 -22.88 -2.34 1.91
CA LEU A 756 -23.64 -3.01 0.86
C LEU A 756 -24.56 -4.06 1.47
N SER A 757 -25.82 -4.07 1.05
CA SER A 757 -26.74 -5.17 1.38
C SER A 757 -26.36 -6.44 0.63
N ASP A 758 -26.98 -7.55 1.02
CA ASP A 758 -27.02 -8.74 0.16
C ASP A 758 -27.61 -8.40 -1.21
N THR A 759 -27.21 -9.16 -2.21
CA THR A 759 -27.64 -8.97 -3.61
C THR A 759 -28.82 -9.88 -3.92
N VAL A 760 -29.86 -9.31 -4.52
CA VAL A 760 -31.01 -10.05 -5.04
C VAL A 760 -31.00 -10.06 -6.56
N THR A 761 -30.97 -11.25 -7.15
CA THR A 761 -31.07 -11.40 -8.61
C THR A 761 -32.54 -11.46 -9.03
N VAL A 762 -32.95 -10.54 -9.92
CA VAL A 762 -34.31 -10.41 -10.41
C VAL A 762 -34.35 -10.53 -11.92
N THR A 763 -35.35 -11.27 -12.43
CA THR A 763 -35.61 -11.42 -13.86
C THR A 763 -36.87 -10.65 -14.28
N VAL A 764 -36.97 -10.32 -15.56
CA VAL A 764 -38.19 -9.73 -16.13
C VAL A 764 -39.41 -10.65 -15.91
N SER A 765 -39.18 -11.98 -15.90
CA SER A 765 -40.23 -12.97 -15.60
C SER A 765 -40.75 -12.86 -14.16
N ASP A 766 -39.90 -12.49 -13.20
CA ASP A 766 -40.33 -12.32 -11.80
C ASP A 766 -41.25 -11.09 -11.67
N LEU A 767 -40.93 -10.00 -12.37
CA LEU A 767 -41.79 -8.84 -12.46
C LEU A 767 -43.13 -9.20 -13.14
N ASP A 768 -43.09 -9.94 -14.25
CA ASP A 768 -44.32 -10.36 -14.94
C ASP A 768 -45.22 -11.22 -14.07
N LYS A 769 -44.65 -12.11 -13.25
CA LYS A 769 -45.42 -12.91 -12.27
C LYS A 769 -46.12 -12.00 -11.26
N LEU A 770 -45.42 -11.04 -10.68
CA LEU A 770 -45.98 -10.09 -9.72
C LEU A 770 -47.05 -9.21 -10.35
N ILE A 771 -46.83 -8.72 -11.56
CA ILE A 771 -47.80 -7.92 -12.31
C ILE A 771 -49.03 -8.75 -12.67
N ALA A 772 -48.83 -10.01 -13.09
CA ALA A 772 -49.93 -10.89 -13.49
C ALA A 772 -50.79 -11.36 -12.29
N THR A 773 -50.17 -11.54 -11.13
CA THR A 773 -50.88 -11.94 -9.92
C THR A 773 -51.59 -10.77 -9.21
N GLY A 774 -51.33 -9.53 -9.65
CA GLY A 774 -51.86 -8.34 -9.00
C GLY A 774 -51.43 -8.22 -7.53
N ILE A 775 -50.28 -8.83 -7.18
CA ILE A 775 -49.72 -8.74 -5.82
C ILE A 775 -49.28 -7.32 -5.60
N SER A 776 -49.94 -6.63 -4.72
CA SER A 776 -49.41 -5.40 -4.11
C SER A 776 -49.31 -5.66 -2.60
N SER A 777 -48.14 -5.53 -2.07
CA SER A 777 -47.99 -5.28 -0.64
C SER A 777 -48.03 -3.78 -0.40
N THR A 778 -48.74 -3.36 0.58
CA THR A 778 -48.81 -1.98 1.01
C THR A 778 -48.69 -1.94 2.53
N THR A 779 -48.03 -0.95 3.03
CA THR A 779 -47.97 -0.66 4.46
C THR A 779 -48.94 0.50 4.70
N THR A 780 -49.83 0.34 5.63
CA THR A 780 -50.76 1.42 6.01
C THR A 780 -50.03 2.53 6.76
N ALA A 781 -50.65 3.69 6.91
CA ALA A 781 -50.11 4.80 7.70
C ALA A 781 -49.79 4.43 9.17
N GLU A 782 -50.33 3.33 9.69
CA GLU A 782 -50.03 2.78 11.02
C GLU A 782 -49.06 1.58 10.99
N GLY A 783 -48.37 1.35 9.88
CA GLY A 783 -47.42 0.26 9.77
C GLY A 783 -48.00 -1.14 9.60
N LEU A 784 -49.33 -1.28 9.39
CA LEU A 784 -49.92 -2.57 9.11
C LEU A 784 -49.53 -3.03 7.72
N GLN A 785 -48.78 -4.11 7.63
CA GLN A 785 -48.45 -4.75 6.36
C GLN A 785 -49.63 -5.55 5.82
N ILE A 786 -49.98 -5.28 4.57
CA ILE A 786 -51.04 -5.95 3.82
C ILE A 786 -50.41 -6.55 2.57
N SER A 787 -50.59 -7.82 2.35
CA SER A 787 -50.14 -8.50 1.14
C SER A 787 -51.25 -9.27 0.49
N TYR A 788 -51.29 -9.31 -0.84
CA TYR A 788 -52.24 -10.07 -1.63
C TYR A 788 -51.50 -10.99 -2.59
N ALA A 789 -51.69 -12.30 -2.43
CA ALA A 789 -51.13 -13.33 -3.29
C ALA A 789 -52.07 -14.53 -3.43
N ASN A 790 -52.07 -15.14 -4.63
CA ASN A 790 -52.83 -16.39 -4.88
C ASN A 790 -54.30 -16.28 -4.47
N SER A 791 -54.95 -15.17 -4.75
CA SER A 791 -56.35 -14.87 -4.36
C SER A 791 -56.54 -14.81 -2.84
N ARG A 792 -55.53 -14.62 -2.05
CA ARG A 792 -55.59 -14.46 -0.59
C ARG A 792 -54.98 -13.14 -0.17
N LEU A 793 -55.74 -12.41 0.61
CA LEU A 793 -55.23 -11.24 1.32
C LEU A 793 -54.64 -11.69 2.66
N SER A 794 -53.49 -11.26 3.02
CA SER A 794 -52.87 -11.51 4.32
C SER A 794 -52.51 -10.19 5.00
N LEU A 795 -52.74 -10.10 6.28
CA LEU A 795 -52.50 -8.93 7.13
C LEU A 795 -51.52 -9.34 8.24
N GLN A 796 -50.61 -8.44 8.60
CA GLN A 796 -49.69 -8.70 9.71
C GLN A 796 -50.45 -8.85 11.06
N ASP A 797 -51.51 -8.09 11.24
CA ASP A 797 -52.35 -8.09 12.45
C ASP A 797 -53.85 -8.16 12.09
N LYS A 798 -54.68 -8.51 13.07
CA LYS A 798 -56.13 -8.56 12.89
C LYS A 798 -56.72 -7.20 12.56
N ALA A 799 -57.52 -7.14 11.49
CA ALA A 799 -58.25 -5.97 11.07
C ALA A 799 -59.62 -6.32 10.48
N ASN A 800 -60.48 -5.33 10.31
CA ASN A 800 -61.73 -5.49 9.58
C ASN A 800 -61.51 -5.29 8.08
N VAL A 801 -61.95 -6.21 7.25
CA VAL A 801 -61.74 -6.18 5.80
C VAL A 801 -63.08 -6.16 5.09
N SER A 802 -63.24 -5.18 4.19
CA SER A 802 -64.42 -5.11 3.30
C SER A 802 -63.98 -5.13 1.84
N VAL A 803 -64.53 -5.97 1.01
CA VAL A 803 -64.16 -6.15 -0.39
C VAL A 803 -65.32 -5.68 -1.26
N PHE A 804 -65.07 -4.70 -2.11
CA PHE A 804 -66.08 -4.13 -3.03
C PHE A 804 -65.72 -4.43 -4.48
N ALA A 805 -66.71 -4.71 -5.30
CA ALA A 805 -66.53 -4.68 -6.74
C ALA A 805 -66.32 -3.24 -7.21
N ILE A 806 -65.73 -3.03 -8.42
CA ILE A 806 -65.43 -1.69 -8.97
C ILE A 806 -66.72 -0.82 -9.06
N ASN A 807 -67.94 -1.42 -9.19
CA ASN A 807 -69.21 -0.69 -9.19
C ASN A 807 -69.66 -0.26 -7.77
N GLY A 808 -68.84 -0.46 -6.74
CA GLY A 808 -69.15 -0.10 -5.35
C GLY A 808 -69.95 -1.14 -4.56
N GLU A 809 -70.31 -2.26 -5.15
CA GLU A 809 -71.11 -3.32 -4.48
C GLU A 809 -70.24 -4.13 -3.51
N LEU A 810 -70.61 -4.21 -2.24
CA LEU A 810 -69.93 -5.01 -1.23
C LEU A 810 -70.05 -6.50 -1.57
N ARG A 811 -68.91 -7.18 -1.73
CA ARG A 811 -68.85 -8.60 -2.07
C ARG A 811 -68.55 -9.50 -0.90
N MET A 812 -67.72 -8.98 0.06
CA MET A 812 -67.33 -9.72 1.21
C MET A 812 -66.97 -8.77 2.37
N LYS A 813 -67.26 -9.19 3.58
CA LYS A 813 -66.79 -8.47 4.79
C LYS A 813 -66.34 -9.51 5.83
N GLU A 814 -65.19 -9.33 6.38
CA GLU A 814 -64.59 -10.12 7.45
C GLU A 814 -64.16 -9.20 8.58
N GLU A 815 -64.46 -9.55 9.81
CA GLU A 815 -64.14 -8.74 10.98
C GLU A 815 -62.99 -9.40 11.79
N GLN A 816 -62.06 -8.59 12.27
CA GLN A 816 -60.91 -9.02 13.11
C GLN A 816 -60.17 -10.23 12.51
N THR A 817 -59.87 -10.18 11.21
CA THR A 817 -59.21 -11.27 10.49
C THR A 817 -57.74 -10.91 10.16
N GLU A 818 -56.88 -11.91 10.12
CA GLU A 818 -55.50 -11.80 9.61
C GLU A 818 -55.37 -12.23 8.13
N SER A 819 -56.45 -12.82 7.56
CA SER A 819 -56.43 -13.14 6.14
C SER A 819 -57.82 -13.29 5.57
N VAL A 820 -57.98 -12.96 4.28
CA VAL A 820 -59.26 -13.09 3.54
C VAL A 820 -59.01 -13.88 2.27
N ASP A 821 -59.81 -14.96 2.07
CA ASP A 821 -59.74 -15.75 0.85
C ASP A 821 -60.72 -15.21 -0.20
N LEU A 822 -60.13 -14.65 -1.25
CA LEU A 822 -60.91 -14.07 -2.39
C LEU A 822 -61.11 -15.11 -3.52
N SER A 823 -60.74 -16.36 -3.35
CA SER A 823 -60.83 -17.40 -4.39
C SER A 823 -62.23 -17.62 -4.89
N ARG A 824 -63.28 -17.32 -4.07
CA ARG A 824 -64.70 -17.46 -4.39
C ARG A 824 -65.24 -16.31 -5.22
N LEU A 825 -64.54 -15.20 -5.35
CA LEU A 825 -64.94 -14.07 -6.17
C LEU A 825 -64.71 -14.36 -7.65
N ALA A 826 -65.48 -13.74 -8.55
CA ALA A 826 -65.27 -13.84 -9.99
C ALA A 826 -63.91 -13.16 -10.38
N LYS A 827 -63.38 -13.46 -11.58
CA LYS A 827 -62.24 -12.72 -12.11
C LYS A 827 -62.63 -11.27 -12.35
N GLY A 828 -61.84 -10.34 -11.87
CA GLY A 828 -62.11 -8.92 -11.95
C GLY A 828 -61.27 -8.10 -10.97
N SER A 829 -61.42 -6.78 -11.05
CA SER A 829 -60.77 -5.86 -10.10
C SER A 829 -61.69 -5.57 -8.90
N TYR A 830 -61.11 -5.55 -7.74
CA TYR A 830 -61.80 -5.31 -6.46
C TYR A 830 -61.07 -4.19 -5.69
N MET A 831 -61.88 -3.38 -4.95
CA MET A 831 -61.38 -2.44 -3.96
C MET A 831 -61.51 -3.11 -2.58
N ILE A 832 -60.41 -3.22 -1.87
CA ILE A 832 -60.41 -3.77 -0.52
C ILE A 832 -60.16 -2.62 0.45
N LEU A 833 -61.02 -2.48 1.43
CA LEU A 833 -60.83 -1.58 2.55
C LEU A 833 -60.43 -2.37 3.78
N VAL A 834 -59.31 -1.99 4.38
CA VAL A 834 -58.83 -2.57 5.63
C VAL A 834 -58.92 -1.51 6.71
N GLU A 835 -59.71 -1.78 7.74
CA GLU A 835 -59.91 -0.90 8.88
C GLU A 835 -59.29 -1.50 10.15
N LYS A 836 -58.40 -0.70 10.76
CA LYS A 836 -57.76 -1.02 12.05
C LYS A 836 -57.73 0.25 12.91
N ASN A 837 -58.18 0.15 14.16
CA ASN A 837 -58.18 1.25 15.13
C ASN A 837 -58.86 2.56 14.64
N GLY A 838 -59.91 2.41 13.79
CA GLY A 838 -60.66 3.55 13.23
C GLY A 838 -60.02 4.20 12.00
N GLN A 839 -58.88 3.72 11.55
CA GLN A 839 -58.26 4.14 10.29
C GLN A 839 -58.55 3.14 9.16
N VAL A 840 -58.78 3.66 7.97
CA VAL A 840 -59.17 2.87 6.80
C VAL A 840 -58.10 3.01 5.72
N SER A 841 -57.55 1.91 5.28
CA SER A 841 -56.67 1.84 4.12
C SER A 841 -57.36 1.15 2.96
N ALA A 842 -57.18 1.68 1.75
CA ALA A 842 -57.79 1.12 0.53
C ALA A 842 -56.72 0.48 -0.36
N LEU A 843 -57.05 -0.72 -0.85
CA LEU A 843 -56.15 -1.50 -1.72
C LEU A 843 -56.96 -1.96 -2.94
N LYS A 844 -56.47 -1.75 -4.15
CA LYS A 844 -57.02 -2.32 -5.37
C LYS A 844 -56.31 -3.64 -5.69
N VAL A 845 -57.11 -4.71 -5.82
CA VAL A 845 -56.55 -6.00 -6.26
C VAL A 845 -57.25 -6.46 -7.54
N THR A 846 -56.55 -7.19 -8.37
CA THR A 846 -57.09 -7.84 -9.57
C THR A 846 -56.96 -9.34 -9.39
N LYS A 847 -58.10 -10.05 -9.51
CA LYS A 847 -58.14 -11.52 -9.39
C LYS A 847 -58.11 -12.16 -10.76
#